data_ce58831d4cd426bb62c7e23d5084a2bb
#
_entry.id   ce58831d4cd426bb62c7e23d5084a2bb
#
_cell.length_a   1.000
_cell.length_b   1.000
_cell.length_c   1.000
_cell.angle_alpha   90.00
_cell.angle_beta   90.00
_cell.angle_gamma   90.00
#
_symmetry.space_group_name_H-M   'P 1'
#
loop_
_entity.id
_entity.type
_entity.pdbx_description
1 polymer ?
#
loop_
_entity_poly.entity_id
_entity_poly.type
_entity_poly.pdbx_seq_one_letter_code
_entity_poly.pdbx_strand_id
1 'polypeptide(L)'
;MSTLVELVSKLKLYTESESHKKVYEVAKEVLKKDNQDLNALKQCLVALINMDNYEEALALIEKYKALIAKDSISDKLLLLERAYIYYKTNKGEELEKLIPLGENIRGFQHVLAQYYYRSGESAKALKLYEQLLSSPEGEESDLSVNKRAVQSQLKYQDSSRVINISGDDLEGSYDLMSNDALVKVREEKYDEALSLLKTALSTAQENLKDYEEDSKFSEIAPIEVQIAYIKQLMGDNDGADEILSKFDLANVKDNALKLLISNNLASLRADSNSNPALLYRELGLPSSLHNIIDRLTIPQIRGLQRNEFLLAQAAGKDLSDAAERHFKSQQGSFLGKALVTLGHIGVDLRDLKYEKNDKKVFRYSLKHPEDLPFALLAAQICITFGNLQNAASVLENAVNHDRSALINRESIAVTPLLYYVYEKLERRKSIFALLNEVYEAISSNESLKDTEQLKLAEFVAFQLLSVDSEKSRQLFEQVAKAENENEGVYEQSSLVKAIIRNDTSQLPEVESLTQGVDVDALLDQGLSPLLSSSSKIFLAGRKSAINSNRKAAKHRRHRQKPRRLPKNTIGNIDEERWLPLKDRSYYRSKKGKSSNKTQGGVADESLNVNNQTKEPEQSAKKGNGGKKRKNKKKNKGRR
;
A
#
# COMPACT_ATOMS: atom_id res chain seq x y z
N MET A 1 21.02 -46.73 -18.99
CA MET A 1 21.06 -45.25 -19.10
C MET A 1 20.30 -44.86 -20.36
N SER A 2 19.20 -44.12 -20.23
CA SER A 2 18.43 -43.66 -21.38
C SER A 2 19.28 -42.77 -22.29
N THR A 3 19.12 -42.93 -23.59
CA THR A 3 19.81 -42.07 -24.57
C THR A 3 19.25 -40.64 -24.51
N LEU A 4 19.99 -39.64 -24.99
CA LEU A 4 19.53 -38.25 -25.04
C LEU A 4 18.22 -38.14 -25.85
N VAL A 5 18.13 -38.87 -26.96
CA VAL A 5 16.97 -38.94 -27.86
C VAL A 5 15.73 -39.46 -27.11
N GLU A 6 15.87 -40.53 -26.32
CA GLU A 6 14.77 -41.05 -25.50
C GLU A 6 14.31 -40.05 -24.42
N LEU A 7 15.24 -39.32 -23.82
CA LEU A 7 14.90 -38.30 -22.84
C LEU A 7 14.14 -37.12 -23.47
N VAL A 8 14.59 -36.66 -24.65
CA VAL A 8 13.90 -35.58 -25.39
C VAL A 8 12.51 -36.03 -25.83
N SER A 9 12.36 -37.29 -26.28
CA SER A 9 11.04 -37.84 -26.63
C SER A 9 10.11 -37.94 -25.41
N LYS A 10 10.62 -38.37 -24.27
CA LYS A 10 9.85 -38.36 -22.99
C LYS A 10 9.50 -36.97 -22.55
N LEU A 11 10.41 -36.01 -22.67
CA LEU A 11 10.18 -34.62 -22.35
C LEU A 11 8.99 -34.07 -23.14
N LYS A 12 8.98 -34.31 -24.46
CA LYS A 12 7.87 -33.89 -25.33
C LYS A 12 6.54 -34.49 -24.90
N LEU A 13 6.51 -35.81 -24.64
CA LEU A 13 5.33 -36.54 -24.19
C LEU A 13 4.79 -35.97 -22.87
N TYR A 14 5.66 -35.70 -21.88
CA TYR A 14 5.25 -35.18 -20.58
C TYR A 14 4.84 -33.71 -20.66
N THR A 15 5.40 -32.92 -21.57
CA THR A 15 4.97 -31.57 -21.85
C THR A 15 3.55 -31.55 -22.44
N GLU A 16 3.27 -32.45 -23.40
CA GLU A 16 1.94 -32.61 -24.01
C GLU A 16 0.88 -33.10 -22.98
N SER A 17 1.29 -33.90 -21.98
CA SER A 17 0.42 -34.39 -20.90
C SER A 17 0.37 -33.48 -19.67
N GLU A 18 1.00 -32.29 -19.71
CA GLU A 18 1.03 -31.28 -18.64
C GLU A 18 1.49 -31.81 -17.27
N SER A 19 2.30 -32.87 -17.31
CA SER A 19 2.85 -33.49 -16.09
C SER A 19 4.10 -32.74 -15.61
N HIS A 20 3.92 -31.50 -15.10
CA HIS A 20 5.01 -30.54 -14.80
C HIS A 20 6.15 -31.12 -13.95
N LYS A 21 5.83 -31.95 -12.94
CA LYS A 21 6.84 -32.61 -12.12
C LYS A 21 7.75 -33.55 -12.93
N LYS A 22 7.15 -34.36 -13.83
CA LYS A 22 7.91 -35.28 -14.71
C LYS A 22 8.68 -34.50 -15.76
N VAL A 23 8.09 -33.42 -16.30
CA VAL A 23 8.78 -32.49 -17.20
C VAL A 23 10.06 -31.99 -16.55
N TYR A 24 9.96 -31.49 -15.32
CA TYR A 24 11.10 -30.97 -14.56
C TYR A 24 12.18 -32.05 -14.35
N GLU A 25 11.80 -33.25 -13.90
CA GLU A 25 12.74 -34.35 -13.65
C GLU A 25 13.50 -34.73 -14.94
N VAL A 26 12.77 -34.93 -16.05
CA VAL A 26 13.38 -35.32 -17.33
C VAL A 26 14.20 -34.17 -17.94
N ALA A 27 13.72 -32.96 -17.92
CA ALA A 27 14.47 -31.80 -18.40
C ALA A 27 15.78 -31.58 -17.62
N LYS A 28 15.74 -31.79 -16.31
CA LYS A 28 16.93 -31.77 -15.46
C LYS A 28 17.94 -32.88 -15.79
N GLU A 29 17.47 -34.06 -16.20
CA GLU A 29 18.33 -35.14 -16.70
C GLU A 29 18.94 -34.80 -18.08
N VAL A 30 18.18 -34.18 -18.98
CA VAL A 30 18.71 -33.66 -20.26
C VAL A 30 19.81 -32.65 -20.00
N LEU A 31 19.59 -31.67 -19.12
CA LEU A 31 20.58 -30.64 -18.74
C LEU A 31 21.83 -31.21 -18.07
N LYS A 32 21.75 -32.39 -17.40
CA LYS A 32 22.94 -33.08 -16.90
C LYS A 32 23.80 -33.68 -17.99
N LYS A 33 23.18 -34.07 -19.13
CA LYS A 33 23.90 -34.67 -20.27
C LYS A 33 24.35 -33.60 -21.27
N ASP A 34 23.50 -32.65 -21.54
CA ASP A 34 23.81 -31.47 -22.37
C ASP A 34 23.53 -30.19 -21.57
N ASN A 35 24.60 -29.62 -21.05
CA ASN A 35 24.54 -28.43 -20.20
C ASN A 35 24.28 -27.14 -21.00
N GLN A 36 24.19 -27.22 -22.33
CA GLN A 36 23.96 -26.06 -23.22
C GLN A 36 22.58 -26.09 -23.90
N ASP A 37 21.72 -27.06 -23.57
CA ASP A 37 20.37 -27.14 -24.13
C ASP A 37 19.44 -26.08 -23.51
N LEU A 38 19.21 -24.99 -24.28
CA LEU A 38 18.31 -23.89 -23.90
C LEU A 38 16.85 -24.33 -23.82
N ASN A 39 16.42 -25.27 -24.67
CA ASN A 39 15.03 -25.75 -24.65
C ASN A 39 14.75 -26.58 -23.39
N ALA A 40 15.70 -27.44 -23.00
CA ALA A 40 15.58 -28.18 -21.75
C ALA A 40 15.57 -27.23 -20.53
N LEU A 41 16.38 -26.15 -20.54
CA LEU A 41 16.36 -25.12 -19.52
C LEU A 41 15.01 -24.40 -19.49
N LYS A 42 14.46 -24.02 -20.64
CA LYS A 42 13.13 -23.43 -20.76
C LYS A 42 12.06 -24.31 -20.13
N GLN A 43 12.04 -25.59 -20.48
CA GLN A 43 11.09 -26.56 -19.94
C GLN A 43 11.22 -26.73 -18.42
N CYS A 44 12.45 -26.70 -17.89
CA CYS A 44 12.66 -26.67 -16.43
C CYS A 44 12.03 -25.43 -15.78
N LEU A 45 12.25 -24.24 -16.34
CA LEU A 45 11.72 -23.00 -15.79
C LEU A 45 10.18 -22.96 -15.88
N VAL A 46 9.61 -23.33 -17.03
CA VAL A 46 8.16 -23.41 -17.22
C VAL A 46 7.53 -24.40 -16.23
N ALA A 47 8.12 -25.59 -16.07
CA ALA A 47 7.62 -26.58 -15.12
C ALA A 47 7.68 -26.08 -13.68
N LEU A 48 8.73 -25.38 -13.29
CA LEU A 48 8.87 -24.79 -11.95
C LEU A 48 7.89 -23.63 -11.73
N ILE A 49 7.62 -22.81 -12.75
CA ILE A 49 6.60 -21.76 -12.71
C ILE A 49 5.22 -22.39 -12.44
N ASN A 50 4.87 -23.45 -13.17
CA ASN A 50 3.60 -24.16 -13.02
C ASN A 50 3.46 -24.89 -11.67
N MET A 51 4.57 -25.20 -11.01
CA MET A 51 4.59 -25.77 -9.65
C MET A 51 4.71 -24.71 -8.54
N ASP A 52 4.68 -23.41 -8.85
CA ASP A 52 4.91 -22.29 -7.93
C ASP A 52 6.26 -22.35 -7.18
N ASN A 53 7.26 -23.03 -7.74
CA ASN A 53 8.58 -23.18 -7.12
C ASN A 53 9.58 -22.15 -7.66
N TYR A 54 9.32 -20.87 -7.36
CA TYR A 54 10.10 -19.75 -7.90
C TYR A 54 11.53 -19.68 -7.35
N GLU A 55 11.75 -20.14 -6.11
CA GLU A 55 13.08 -20.13 -5.50
C GLU A 55 14.04 -21.10 -6.22
N GLU A 56 13.56 -22.30 -6.56
CA GLU A 56 14.35 -23.25 -7.33
C GLU A 56 14.56 -22.77 -8.77
N ALA A 57 13.57 -22.11 -9.36
CA ALA A 57 13.69 -21.48 -10.67
C ALA A 57 14.76 -20.37 -10.67
N LEU A 58 14.79 -19.54 -9.64
CA LEU A 58 15.80 -18.48 -9.46
C LEU A 58 17.21 -19.08 -9.31
N ALA A 59 17.36 -20.16 -8.54
CA ALA A 59 18.62 -20.87 -8.38
C ALA A 59 19.12 -21.47 -9.72
N LEU A 60 18.21 -21.95 -10.57
CA LEU A 60 18.55 -22.41 -11.92
C LEU A 60 19.01 -21.25 -12.82
N ILE A 61 18.33 -20.11 -12.80
CA ILE A 61 18.74 -18.93 -13.57
C ILE A 61 20.17 -18.53 -13.18
N GLU A 62 20.49 -18.47 -11.91
CA GLU A 62 21.84 -18.10 -11.46
C GLU A 62 22.88 -19.14 -11.87
N LYS A 63 22.55 -20.45 -11.76
CA LYS A 63 23.44 -21.56 -12.18
C LYS A 63 23.78 -21.51 -13.66
N TYR A 64 22.80 -21.19 -14.52
CA TYR A 64 22.97 -21.17 -15.99
C TYR A 64 23.15 -19.75 -16.55
N LYS A 65 23.58 -18.80 -15.73
CA LYS A 65 23.73 -17.38 -16.08
C LYS A 65 24.57 -17.13 -17.35
N ALA A 66 25.66 -17.88 -17.54
CA ALA A 66 26.50 -17.77 -18.73
C ALA A 66 25.79 -18.21 -20.03
N LEU A 67 24.95 -19.24 -19.94
CA LEU A 67 24.15 -19.72 -21.05
C LEU A 67 23.04 -18.73 -21.39
N ILE A 68 22.36 -18.24 -20.37
CA ILE A 68 21.31 -17.23 -20.49
C ILE A 68 21.84 -15.90 -21.06
N ALA A 69 23.07 -15.51 -20.72
CA ALA A 69 23.68 -14.31 -21.29
C ALA A 69 23.89 -14.45 -22.81
N LYS A 70 24.21 -15.62 -23.30
CA LYS A 70 24.31 -15.90 -24.75
C LYS A 70 22.93 -15.87 -25.43
N ASP A 71 21.91 -16.48 -24.82
CA ASP A 71 20.52 -16.45 -25.31
C ASP A 71 19.98 -15.03 -25.40
N SER A 72 20.28 -14.18 -24.42
CA SER A 72 19.82 -12.77 -24.40
C SER A 72 20.35 -11.95 -25.57
N ILE A 73 21.44 -12.36 -26.19
CA ILE A 73 22.03 -11.70 -27.37
C ILE A 73 21.41 -12.24 -28.66
N SER A 74 21.10 -13.56 -28.72
CA SER A 74 20.64 -14.23 -29.96
C SER A 74 19.11 -14.23 -30.08
N ASP A 75 18.46 -15.16 -29.39
CA ASP A 75 17.05 -15.50 -29.66
C ASP A 75 16.07 -15.02 -28.58
N LYS A 76 16.56 -14.61 -27.42
CA LYS A 76 15.75 -14.16 -26.26
C LYS A 76 14.70 -15.20 -25.81
N LEU A 77 14.99 -16.49 -25.99
CA LEU A 77 14.07 -17.60 -25.77
C LEU A 77 13.56 -17.69 -24.32
N LEU A 78 14.39 -17.30 -23.34
CA LEU A 78 14.11 -17.39 -21.90
C LEU A 78 13.69 -16.05 -21.28
N LEU A 79 13.45 -15.02 -22.10
CA LEU A 79 13.25 -13.67 -21.59
C LEU A 79 11.96 -13.55 -20.78
N LEU A 80 10.86 -14.12 -21.28
CA LEU A 80 9.55 -14.02 -20.64
C LEU A 80 9.49 -14.81 -19.33
N GLU A 81 10.02 -16.03 -19.32
CA GLU A 81 10.08 -16.87 -18.13
C GLU A 81 10.92 -16.23 -17.03
N ARG A 82 12.06 -15.64 -17.39
CA ARG A 82 12.91 -14.90 -16.46
C ARG A 82 12.20 -13.67 -15.89
N ALA A 83 11.57 -12.89 -16.76
CA ALA A 83 10.81 -11.71 -16.34
C ALA A 83 9.71 -12.08 -15.34
N TYR A 84 8.98 -13.16 -15.63
CA TYR A 84 7.91 -13.63 -14.75
C TYR A 84 8.44 -14.15 -13.40
N ILE A 85 9.55 -14.90 -13.40
CA ILE A 85 10.20 -15.38 -12.17
C ILE A 85 10.71 -14.20 -11.34
N TYR A 86 11.36 -13.20 -11.96
CA TYR A 86 11.82 -12.00 -11.24
C TYR A 86 10.65 -11.19 -10.67
N TYR A 87 9.53 -11.08 -11.41
CA TYR A 87 8.30 -10.46 -10.92
C TYR A 87 7.77 -11.21 -9.68
N LYS A 88 7.68 -12.54 -9.72
CA LYS A 88 7.17 -13.36 -8.61
C LYS A 88 8.09 -13.39 -7.39
N THR A 89 9.40 -13.33 -7.61
CA THR A 89 10.41 -13.32 -6.52
C THR A 89 10.79 -11.92 -6.04
N ASN A 90 10.08 -10.88 -6.53
CA ASN A 90 10.30 -9.48 -6.17
C ASN A 90 11.73 -8.98 -6.45
N LYS A 91 12.37 -9.48 -7.53
CA LYS A 91 13.70 -9.06 -8.01
C LYS A 91 13.57 -7.93 -9.03
N GLY A 92 13.06 -6.76 -8.59
CA GLY A 92 12.77 -5.63 -9.47
C GLY A 92 13.98 -5.12 -10.24
N GLU A 93 15.13 -5.00 -9.60
CA GLU A 93 16.37 -4.56 -10.25
C GLU A 93 16.80 -5.48 -11.41
N GLU A 94 16.61 -6.81 -11.24
CA GLU A 94 16.93 -7.76 -12.29
C GLU A 94 15.91 -7.73 -13.42
N LEU A 95 14.63 -7.49 -13.10
CA LEU A 95 13.57 -7.31 -14.10
C LEU A 95 13.81 -6.04 -14.92
N GLU A 96 14.16 -4.92 -14.30
CA GLU A 96 14.44 -3.66 -15.00
C GLU A 96 15.64 -3.78 -15.96
N LYS A 97 16.64 -4.58 -15.65
CA LYS A 97 17.76 -4.86 -16.57
C LYS A 97 17.32 -5.57 -17.86
N LEU A 98 16.16 -6.20 -17.85
CA LEU A 98 15.60 -6.88 -19.04
C LEU A 98 14.80 -5.94 -19.96
N ILE A 99 14.46 -4.72 -19.52
CA ILE A 99 13.64 -3.78 -20.29
C ILE A 99 14.18 -3.55 -21.70
N PRO A 100 15.48 -3.25 -21.91
CA PRO A 100 16.01 -3.01 -23.27
C PRO A 100 15.87 -4.23 -24.20
N LEU A 101 15.76 -5.44 -23.64
CA LEU A 101 15.63 -6.68 -24.41
C LEU A 101 14.17 -7.01 -24.75
N GLY A 102 13.24 -6.61 -23.87
CA GLY A 102 11.83 -7.01 -23.90
C GLY A 102 10.85 -5.90 -24.31
N GLU A 103 11.30 -4.68 -24.57
CA GLU A 103 10.45 -3.52 -24.81
C GLU A 103 9.36 -3.74 -25.87
N ASN A 104 9.68 -4.49 -26.92
CA ASN A 104 8.78 -4.78 -28.04
C ASN A 104 8.04 -6.14 -27.89
N ILE A 105 8.19 -6.83 -26.77
CA ILE A 105 7.55 -8.13 -26.55
C ILE A 105 6.31 -7.91 -25.69
N ARG A 106 5.12 -8.13 -26.27
CA ARG A 106 3.83 -7.88 -25.61
C ARG A 106 3.72 -8.56 -24.24
N GLY A 107 4.03 -9.87 -24.15
CA GLY A 107 4.01 -10.60 -22.89
C GLY A 107 4.94 -10.01 -21.81
N PHE A 108 6.09 -9.47 -22.22
CA PHE A 108 6.99 -8.78 -21.31
C PHE A 108 6.39 -7.45 -20.81
N GLN A 109 5.72 -6.70 -21.70
CA GLN A 109 5.05 -5.45 -21.32
C GLN A 109 3.95 -5.70 -20.28
N HIS A 110 3.19 -6.79 -20.39
CA HIS A 110 2.20 -7.19 -19.38
C HIS A 110 2.85 -7.49 -18.02
N VAL A 111 3.92 -8.27 -17.99
CA VAL A 111 4.66 -8.57 -16.76
C VAL A 111 5.21 -7.28 -16.13
N LEU A 112 5.76 -6.40 -16.95
CA LEU A 112 6.33 -5.13 -16.50
C LEU A 112 5.24 -4.18 -15.97
N ALA A 113 4.08 -4.11 -16.62
CA ALA A 113 2.94 -3.31 -16.16
C ALA A 113 2.42 -3.79 -14.81
N GLN A 114 2.29 -5.10 -14.62
CA GLN A 114 1.93 -5.72 -13.35
C GLN A 114 2.98 -5.44 -12.25
N TYR A 115 4.26 -5.51 -12.61
CA TYR A 115 5.34 -5.18 -11.68
C TYR A 115 5.26 -3.72 -11.22
N TYR A 116 5.10 -2.78 -12.15
CA TYR A 116 4.98 -1.35 -11.79
C TYR A 116 3.71 -1.05 -10.99
N TYR A 117 2.59 -1.73 -11.27
CA TYR A 117 1.39 -1.64 -10.45
C TYR A 117 1.66 -2.09 -9.02
N ARG A 118 2.32 -3.25 -8.84
CA ARG A 118 2.64 -3.81 -7.53
C ARG A 118 3.68 -2.99 -6.76
N SER A 119 4.69 -2.44 -7.44
CA SER A 119 5.74 -1.61 -6.84
C SER A 119 5.27 -0.17 -6.52
N GLY A 120 4.07 0.23 -6.99
CA GLY A 120 3.51 1.55 -6.76
C GLY A 120 3.93 2.61 -7.76
N GLU A 121 4.60 2.22 -8.81
CA GLU A 121 4.96 3.11 -9.91
C GLU A 121 3.79 3.24 -10.91
N SER A 122 2.61 3.63 -10.38
CA SER A 122 1.35 3.64 -11.11
C SER A 122 1.39 4.47 -12.40
N ALA A 123 2.19 5.53 -12.45
CA ALA A 123 2.34 6.35 -13.65
C ALA A 123 3.03 5.58 -14.81
N LYS A 124 4.02 4.72 -14.49
CA LYS A 124 4.68 3.87 -15.48
C LYS A 124 3.76 2.74 -15.93
N ALA A 125 3.05 2.13 -14.98
CA ALA A 125 2.07 1.08 -15.27
C ALA A 125 0.97 1.60 -16.20
N LEU A 126 0.43 2.81 -15.95
CA LEU A 126 -0.60 3.42 -16.77
C LEU A 126 -0.15 3.61 -18.22
N LYS A 127 1.05 4.11 -18.44
CA LYS A 127 1.60 4.28 -19.80
C LYS A 127 1.67 2.95 -20.56
N LEU A 128 2.10 1.87 -19.89
CA LEU A 128 2.17 0.56 -20.53
C LEU A 128 0.78 0.01 -20.87
N TYR A 129 -0.21 0.15 -19.98
CA TYR A 129 -1.58 -0.27 -20.30
C TYR A 129 -2.22 0.58 -21.40
N GLU A 130 -1.92 1.86 -21.51
CA GLU A 130 -2.34 2.71 -22.61
C GLU A 130 -1.71 2.28 -23.94
N GLN A 131 -0.43 1.91 -23.93
CA GLN A 131 0.25 1.35 -25.10
C GLN A 131 -0.35 0.00 -25.53
N LEU A 132 -0.60 -0.90 -24.59
CA LEU A 132 -1.23 -2.21 -24.86
C LEU A 132 -2.65 -2.04 -25.42
N LEU A 133 -3.42 -1.08 -24.90
CA LEU A 133 -4.78 -0.75 -25.40
C LEU A 133 -4.77 -0.10 -26.78
N SER A 134 -3.69 0.54 -27.21
CA SER A 134 -3.60 1.12 -28.56
C SER A 134 -3.59 0.08 -29.68
N SER A 135 -3.23 -1.16 -29.36
CA SER A 135 -3.21 -2.30 -30.30
C SER A 135 -3.69 -3.57 -29.60
N PRO A 136 -4.97 -3.66 -29.22
CA PRO A 136 -5.48 -4.80 -28.47
C PRO A 136 -5.56 -6.05 -29.36
N GLU A 137 -5.24 -7.21 -28.79
CA GLU A 137 -5.28 -8.52 -29.43
C GLU A 137 -6.43 -9.40 -28.89
N GLY A 138 -7.63 -8.79 -28.67
CA GLY A 138 -8.78 -9.47 -28.07
C GLY A 138 -8.83 -9.43 -26.54
N GLU A 139 -7.97 -8.63 -25.91
CA GLU A 139 -7.82 -8.47 -24.45
C GLU A 139 -8.37 -7.12 -23.94
N GLU A 140 -9.18 -6.42 -24.71
CA GLU A 140 -9.64 -5.05 -24.40
C GLU A 140 -10.30 -4.92 -23.03
N SER A 141 -11.13 -5.91 -22.68
CA SER A 141 -11.83 -5.93 -21.39
C SER A 141 -10.85 -6.05 -20.21
N ASP A 142 -9.91 -6.98 -20.30
CA ASP A 142 -8.94 -7.23 -19.21
C ASP A 142 -7.96 -6.05 -19.06
N LEU A 143 -7.53 -5.49 -20.20
CA LEU A 143 -6.67 -4.29 -20.20
C LEU A 143 -7.40 -3.07 -19.63
N SER A 144 -8.70 -2.91 -19.91
CA SER A 144 -9.52 -1.82 -19.38
C SER A 144 -9.69 -1.94 -17.87
N VAL A 145 -9.95 -3.14 -17.34
CA VAL A 145 -10.03 -3.41 -15.90
C VAL A 145 -8.68 -3.12 -15.23
N ASN A 146 -7.58 -3.61 -15.80
CA ASN A 146 -6.24 -3.39 -15.26
C ASN A 146 -5.85 -1.90 -15.28
N LYS A 147 -6.14 -1.19 -16.39
CA LYS A 147 -5.94 0.26 -16.49
C LYS A 147 -6.71 1.00 -15.40
N ARG A 148 -7.97 0.64 -15.15
CA ARG A 148 -8.79 1.27 -14.13
C ARG A 148 -8.27 0.99 -12.71
N ALA A 149 -7.77 -0.22 -12.45
CA ALA A 149 -7.11 -0.55 -11.19
C ALA A 149 -5.87 0.34 -10.95
N VAL A 150 -5.06 0.56 -12.00
CA VAL A 150 -3.91 1.48 -11.93
C VAL A 150 -4.35 2.93 -11.70
N GLN A 151 -5.41 3.39 -12.37
CA GLN A 151 -5.96 4.72 -12.19
C GLN A 151 -6.46 4.93 -10.75
N SER A 152 -7.17 3.96 -10.17
CA SER A 152 -7.64 4.03 -8.78
C SER A 152 -6.47 4.13 -7.78
N GLN A 153 -5.40 3.36 -8.01
CA GLN A 153 -4.19 3.46 -7.18
C GLN A 153 -3.47 4.80 -7.36
N LEU A 154 -3.44 5.33 -8.57
CA LEU A 154 -2.85 6.63 -8.86
C LEU A 154 -3.62 7.76 -8.17
N LYS A 155 -4.96 7.70 -8.17
CA LYS A 155 -5.82 8.62 -7.41
C LYS A 155 -5.57 8.53 -5.91
N TYR A 156 -5.28 7.33 -5.40
CA TYR A 156 -4.89 7.14 -4.01
C TYR A 156 -3.54 7.81 -3.69
N GLN A 157 -2.59 7.80 -4.62
CA GLN A 157 -1.28 8.43 -4.44
C GLN A 157 -1.35 9.96 -4.58
N ASP A 158 -2.15 10.44 -5.52
CA ASP A 158 -2.35 11.86 -5.82
C ASP A 158 -3.85 12.16 -5.93
N SER A 159 -4.42 12.70 -4.85
CA SER A 159 -5.85 13.00 -4.75
C SER A 159 -6.30 14.13 -5.69
N SER A 160 -5.39 15.00 -6.12
CA SER A 160 -5.69 16.12 -7.03
C SER A 160 -5.95 15.66 -8.46
N ARG A 161 -5.54 14.44 -8.82
CA ARG A 161 -5.65 13.94 -10.18
C ARG A 161 -7.11 13.66 -10.56
N VAL A 162 -7.57 14.28 -11.64
CA VAL A 162 -8.90 14.02 -12.21
C VAL A 162 -8.86 12.74 -13.03
N ILE A 163 -9.77 11.82 -12.73
CA ILE A 163 -9.97 10.58 -13.48
C ILE A 163 -11.37 10.65 -14.07
N ASN A 164 -11.45 10.74 -15.40
CA ASN A 164 -12.73 10.69 -16.09
C ASN A 164 -13.21 9.24 -16.15
N ILE A 165 -14.32 8.97 -15.49
CA ILE A 165 -15.01 7.69 -15.52
C ILE A 165 -16.11 7.84 -16.58
N SER A 166 -15.93 7.22 -17.74
CA SER A 166 -16.98 7.10 -18.74
C SER A 166 -17.95 6.00 -18.32
N GLY A 167 -19.24 6.32 -18.22
CA GLY A 167 -20.26 5.36 -17.78
C GLY A 167 -20.51 4.21 -18.76
N ASP A 168 -20.12 4.39 -20.01
CA ASP A 168 -20.41 3.44 -21.10
C ASP A 168 -19.59 2.12 -21.01
N ASP A 169 -18.47 2.13 -20.29
CA ASP A 169 -17.58 0.97 -20.14
C ASP A 169 -18.02 0.00 -19.03
N LEU A 170 -19.03 0.37 -18.22
CA LEU A 170 -19.40 -0.35 -16.99
C LEU A 170 -20.34 -1.53 -17.21
N GLU A 171 -20.99 -1.65 -18.37
CA GLU A 171 -22.03 -2.66 -18.57
C GLU A 171 -21.52 -4.09 -18.35
N GLY A 172 -21.89 -4.63 -17.18
CA GLY A 172 -21.71 -6.04 -16.84
C GLY A 172 -20.33 -6.43 -16.29
N SER A 173 -19.41 -5.52 -15.99
CA SER A 173 -18.12 -5.82 -15.35
C SER A 173 -18.11 -5.41 -13.88
N TYR A 174 -18.29 -6.38 -12.98
CA TYR A 174 -18.23 -6.12 -11.54
C TYR A 174 -16.83 -5.70 -11.07
N ASP A 175 -15.77 -6.12 -11.73
CA ASP A 175 -14.39 -5.73 -11.43
C ASP A 175 -14.15 -4.25 -11.72
N LEU A 176 -14.67 -3.78 -12.86
CA LEU A 176 -14.55 -2.38 -13.25
C LEU A 176 -15.32 -1.48 -12.28
N MET A 177 -16.55 -1.88 -11.93
CA MET A 177 -17.37 -1.16 -10.94
C MET A 177 -16.68 -1.10 -9.56
N SER A 178 -16.01 -2.18 -9.14
CA SER A 178 -15.27 -2.22 -7.88
C SER A 178 -14.06 -1.28 -7.89
N ASN A 179 -13.34 -1.19 -9.00
CA ASN A 179 -12.22 -0.25 -9.15
C ASN A 179 -12.71 1.21 -9.18
N ASP A 180 -13.84 1.49 -9.84
CA ASP A 180 -14.43 2.82 -9.85
C ASP A 180 -14.95 3.25 -8.47
N ALA A 181 -15.48 2.31 -7.70
CA ALA A 181 -15.87 2.57 -6.32
C ALA A 181 -14.65 3.02 -5.47
N LEU A 182 -13.46 2.43 -5.68
CA LEU A 182 -12.23 2.88 -5.01
C LEU A 182 -11.84 4.32 -5.38
N VAL A 183 -12.06 4.72 -6.65
CA VAL A 183 -11.86 6.13 -7.06
C VAL A 183 -12.82 7.05 -6.31
N LYS A 184 -14.11 6.67 -6.22
CA LYS A 184 -15.13 7.43 -5.49
C LYS A 184 -14.84 7.54 -3.99
N VAL A 185 -14.35 6.45 -3.37
CA VAL A 185 -13.87 6.48 -1.98
C VAL A 185 -12.78 7.54 -1.78
N ARG A 186 -11.88 7.68 -2.75
CA ARG A 186 -10.82 8.68 -2.67
C ARG A 186 -11.31 10.12 -2.90
N GLU A 187 -12.43 10.26 -3.57
CA GLU A 187 -13.15 11.54 -3.72
C GLU A 187 -14.06 11.85 -2.53
N GLU A 188 -14.07 11.00 -1.49
CA GLU A 188 -14.94 11.08 -0.31
C GLU A 188 -16.44 10.96 -0.64
N LYS A 189 -16.78 10.45 -1.82
CA LYS A 189 -18.15 10.21 -2.28
C LYS A 189 -18.59 8.78 -1.90
N TYR A 190 -18.74 8.55 -0.59
CA TYR A 190 -18.99 7.21 -0.05
C TYR A 190 -20.32 6.60 -0.50
N ASP A 191 -21.38 7.41 -0.62
CA ASP A 191 -22.69 6.92 -1.06
C ASP A 191 -22.66 6.41 -2.51
N GLU A 192 -21.99 7.15 -3.42
CA GLU A 192 -21.79 6.73 -4.80
C GLU A 192 -20.96 5.44 -4.86
N ALA A 193 -19.87 5.36 -4.09
CA ALA A 193 -19.04 4.18 -4.00
C ALA A 193 -19.81 2.95 -3.50
N LEU A 194 -20.64 3.14 -2.45
CA LEU A 194 -21.47 2.08 -1.90
C LEU A 194 -22.52 1.57 -2.90
N SER A 195 -23.13 2.49 -3.68
CA SER A 195 -24.09 2.11 -4.71
C SER A 195 -23.42 1.30 -5.83
N LEU A 196 -22.23 1.71 -6.28
CA LEU A 196 -21.45 0.98 -7.29
C LEU A 196 -21.08 -0.43 -6.80
N LEU A 197 -20.62 -0.58 -5.55
CA LEU A 197 -20.28 -1.90 -5.01
C LEU A 197 -21.51 -2.80 -4.83
N LYS A 198 -22.66 -2.26 -4.47
CA LYS A 198 -23.90 -3.05 -4.40
C LYS A 198 -24.32 -3.54 -5.79
N THR A 199 -24.18 -2.70 -6.81
CA THR A 199 -24.41 -3.10 -8.20
C THR A 199 -23.37 -4.14 -8.65
N ALA A 200 -22.09 -3.95 -8.33
CA ALA A 200 -21.03 -4.91 -8.60
C ALA A 200 -21.32 -6.27 -7.94
N LEU A 201 -21.77 -6.26 -6.68
CA LEU A 201 -22.12 -7.47 -5.94
C LEU A 201 -23.27 -8.23 -6.61
N SER A 202 -24.38 -7.53 -6.99
CA SER A 202 -25.50 -8.17 -7.68
C SER A 202 -25.10 -8.74 -9.04
N THR A 203 -24.28 -8.00 -9.80
CA THR A 203 -23.75 -8.45 -11.10
C THR A 203 -22.83 -9.66 -10.93
N ALA A 204 -21.96 -9.66 -9.90
CA ALA A 204 -21.10 -10.80 -9.59
C ALA A 204 -21.93 -12.05 -9.22
N GLN A 205 -22.96 -11.89 -8.40
CA GLN A 205 -23.86 -12.99 -8.01
C GLN A 205 -24.60 -13.58 -9.21
N GLU A 206 -25.07 -12.76 -10.15
CA GLU A 206 -25.72 -13.23 -11.37
C GLU A 206 -24.74 -13.94 -12.31
N ASN A 207 -23.56 -13.36 -12.53
CA ASN A 207 -22.57 -13.90 -13.45
C ASN A 207 -21.98 -15.23 -12.96
N LEU A 208 -21.87 -15.41 -11.64
CA LEU A 208 -21.25 -16.59 -11.01
C LEU A 208 -22.29 -17.64 -10.56
N LYS A 209 -23.57 -17.46 -10.87
CA LYS A 209 -24.66 -18.31 -10.37
C LYS A 209 -24.43 -19.80 -10.57
N ASP A 210 -23.80 -20.17 -11.64
CA ASP A 210 -23.57 -21.57 -12.04
C ASP A 210 -22.14 -22.09 -11.70
N TYR A 211 -21.37 -21.32 -10.93
CA TYR A 211 -20.01 -21.72 -10.52
C TYR A 211 -20.04 -22.50 -9.20
N GLU A 212 -18.93 -23.16 -8.90
CA GLU A 212 -18.74 -23.82 -7.60
C GLU A 212 -18.70 -22.80 -6.45
N GLU A 213 -19.19 -23.17 -5.28
CA GLU A 213 -19.29 -22.26 -4.13
C GLU A 213 -17.94 -21.67 -3.69
N ASP A 214 -16.85 -22.45 -3.77
CA ASP A 214 -15.51 -21.94 -3.47
C ASP A 214 -15.07 -20.85 -4.46
N SER A 215 -15.44 -20.97 -5.72
CA SER A 215 -15.13 -19.99 -6.77
C SER A 215 -16.00 -18.74 -6.63
N LYS A 216 -17.27 -18.88 -6.28
CA LYS A 216 -18.15 -17.75 -5.95
C LYS A 216 -17.61 -16.95 -4.77
N PHE A 217 -17.23 -17.66 -3.71
CA PHE A 217 -16.71 -17.04 -2.51
C PHE A 217 -15.45 -16.22 -2.78
N SER A 218 -14.52 -16.74 -3.60
CA SER A 218 -13.27 -16.03 -3.91
C SER A 218 -13.49 -14.71 -4.66
N GLU A 219 -14.57 -14.57 -5.42
CA GLU A 219 -14.88 -13.38 -6.21
C GLU A 219 -15.80 -12.40 -5.46
N ILE A 220 -16.75 -12.92 -4.68
CA ILE A 220 -17.76 -12.12 -3.98
C ILE A 220 -17.21 -11.54 -2.66
N ALA A 221 -16.48 -12.33 -1.89
CA ALA A 221 -16.02 -11.92 -0.58
C ALA A 221 -15.15 -10.63 -0.58
N PRO A 222 -14.25 -10.38 -1.55
CA PRO A 222 -13.53 -9.11 -1.62
C PRO A 222 -14.46 -7.90 -1.79
N ILE A 223 -15.55 -8.03 -2.56
CA ILE A 223 -16.53 -6.96 -2.76
C ILE A 223 -17.28 -6.67 -1.45
N GLU A 224 -17.73 -7.71 -0.75
CA GLU A 224 -18.40 -7.55 0.55
C GLU A 224 -17.50 -6.91 1.61
N VAL A 225 -16.21 -7.28 1.64
CA VAL A 225 -15.22 -6.65 2.55
C VAL A 225 -14.99 -5.17 2.17
N GLN A 226 -15.02 -4.80 0.89
CA GLN A 226 -14.97 -3.40 0.48
C GLN A 226 -16.21 -2.63 0.90
N ILE A 227 -17.40 -3.22 0.79
CA ILE A 227 -18.66 -2.61 1.28
C ILE A 227 -18.57 -2.36 2.79
N ALA A 228 -18.10 -3.35 3.56
CA ALA A 228 -17.91 -3.20 4.99
C ALA A 228 -16.91 -2.07 5.33
N TYR A 229 -15.81 -1.98 4.57
CA TYR A 229 -14.82 -0.92 4.73
C TYR A 229 -15.42 0.48 4.50
N ILE A 230 -16.23 0.66 3.43
CA ILE A 230 -16.89 1.95 3.16
C ILE A 230 -17.88 2.29 4.27
N LYS A 231 -18.66 1.33 4.76
CA LYS A 231 -19.55 1.52 5.89
C LYS A 231 -18.81 1.99 7.14
N GLN A 232 -17.63 1.43 7.43
CA GLN A 232 -16.76 1.91 8.50
C GLN A 232 -16.32 3.37 8.29
N LEU A 233 -15.97 3.76 7.05
CA LEU A 233 -15.61 5.14 6.74
C LEU A 233 -16.78 6.12 6.92
N MET A 234 -18.01 5.67 6.67
CA MET A 234 -19.24 6.43 6.90
C MET A 234 -19.66 6.47 8.38
N GLY A 235 -19.01 5.70 9.26
CA GLY A 235 -19.37 5.57 10.67
C GLY A 235 -20.46 4.54 10.96
N ASP A 236 -20.98 3.81 9.96
CA ASP A 236 -21.91 2.69 10.14
C ASP A 236 -21.15 1.42 10.58
N ASN A 237 -20.71 1.45 11.84
CA ASN A 237 -19.94 0.36 12.42
C ASN A 237 -20.77 -0.93 12.60
N ASP A 238 -22.05 -0.80 12.93
CA ASP A 238 -22.96 -1.93 13.12
C ASP A 238 -23.19 -2.66 11.79
N GLY A 239 -23.45 -1.91 10.73
CA GLY A 239 -23.61 -2.48 9.41
C GLY A 239 -22.33 -3.08 8.82
N ALA A 240 -21.16 -2.58 9.21
CA ALA A 240 -19.88 -3.17 8.85
C ALA A 240 -19.62 -4.48 9.62
N ASP A 241 -19.90 -4.50 10.94
CA ASP A 241 -19.74 -5.70 11.76
C ASP A 241 -20.70 -6.82 11.32
N GLU A 242 -21.93 -6.49 10.93
CA GLU A 242 -22.89 -7.46 10.39
C GLU A 242 -22.35 -8.19 9.16
N ILE A 243 -21.67 -7.47 8.26
CA ILE A 243 -21.09 -8.08 7.06
C ILE A 243 -19.85 -8.91 7.43
N LEU A 244 -18.93 -8.35 8.21
CA LEU A 244 -17.65 -8.99 8.51
C LEU A 244 -17.79 -10.20 9.43
N SER A 245 -18.78 -10.20 10.33
CA SER A 245 -19.05 -11.32 11.24
C SER A 245 -19.67 -12.53 10.56
N LYS A 246 -20.17 -12.41 9.31
CA LYS A 246 -20.65 -13.53 8.50
C LYS A 246 -19.52 -14.44 8.00
N PHE A 247 -18.30 -13.92 7.94
CA PHE A 247 -17.16 -14.70 7.47
C PHE A 247 -16.63 -15.63 8.55
N ASP A 248 -16.68 -16.94 8.29
CA ASP A 248 -15.96 -17.92 9.12
C ASP A 248 -14.47 -17.91 8.75
N LEU A 249 -13.68 -17.22 9.54
CA LEU A 249 -12.24 -17.07 9.35
C LEU A 249 -11.47 -18.40 9.29
N ALA A 250 -12.03 -19.49 9.85
CA ALA A 250 -11.40 -20.82 9.78
C ALA A 250 -11.48 -21.39 8.35
N ASN A 251 -12.56 -21.09 7.64
CA ASN A 251 -12.84 -21.58 6.30
C ASN A 251 -12.31 -20.70 5.17
N VAL A 252 -11.91 -19.46 5.46
CA VAL A 252 -11.29 -18.56 4.45
C VAL A 252 -9.92 -19.10 4.04
N LYS A 253 -9.81 -19.56 2.80
CA LYS A 253 -8.58 -20.14 2.23
C LYS A 253 -7.54 -19.09 1.86
N ASP A 254 -7.98 -17.89 1.44
CA ASP A 254 -7.07 -16.80 1.10
C ASP A 254 -6.59 -16.07 2.37
N ASN A 255 -5.30 -16.18 2.63
CA ASN A 255 -4.67 -15.55 3.79
C ASN A 255 -4.67 -14.01 3.72
N ALA A 256 -4.68 -13.42 2.52
CA ALA A 256 -4.73 -11.97 2.37
C ALA A 256 -6.12 -11.44 2.76
N LEU A 257 -7.17 -12.04 2.23
CA LEU A 257 -8.55 -11.72 2.57
C LEU A 257 -8.81 -11.94 4.06
N LYS A 258 -8.36 -13.07 4.61
CA LYS A 258 -8.47 -13.39 6.03
C LYS A 258 -7.84 -12.31 6.93
N LEU A 259 -6.64 -11.83 6.57
CA LEU A 259 -5.97 -10.78 7.32
C LEU A 259 -6.72 -9.45 7.23
N LEU A 260 -7.24 -9.09 6.06
CA LEU A 260 -8.02 -7.86 5.87
C LEU A 260 -9.30 -7.88 6.70
N ILE A 261 -10.06 -9.00 6.68
CA ILE A 261 -11.26 -9.16 7.50
C ILE A 261 -10.92 -9.06 8.99
N SER A 262 -9.89 -9.79 9.43
CA SER A 262 -9.45 -9.77 10.84
C SER A 262 -9.01 -8.38 11.29
N ASN A 263 -8.30 -7.64 10.43
CA ASN A 263 -7.88 -6.27 10.71
C ASN A 263 -9.07 -5.31 10.83
N ASN A 264 -10.04 -5.42 9.92
CA ASN A 264 -11.23 -4.57 9.94
C ASN A 264 -12.11 -4.87 11.15
N LEU A 265 -12.32 -6.13 11.50
CA LEU A 265 -13.01 -6.53 12.75
C LEU A 265 -12.27 -6.03 13.99
N ALA A 266 -10.94 -6.11 14.02
CA ALA A 266 -10.16 -5.60 15.13
C ALA A 266 -10.29 -4.07 15.27
N SER A 267 -10.39 -3.34 14.16
CA SER A 267 -10.59 -1.89 14.18
C SER A 267 -11.96 -1.48 14.71
N LEU A 268 -13.02 -2.26 14.44
CA LEU A 268 -14.35 -2.07 15.02
C LEU A 268 -14.39 -2.32 16.53
N ARG A 269 -13.60 -3.30 17.00
CA ARG A 269 -13.50 -3.69 18.41
C ARG A 269 -12.48 -2.90 19.21
N ALA A 270 -11.71 -2.04 18.57
CA ALA A 270 -10.66 -1.23 19.20
C ALA A 270 -11.25 -0.02 19.94
N ASP A 271 -12.06 -0.28 20.95
CA ASP A 271 -12.61 0.70 21.86
C ASP A 271 -11.70 0.96 23.09
N SER A 272 -12.11 1.88 23.97
CA SER A 272 -11.38 2.21 25.20
C SER A 272 -11.23 1.03 26.17
N ASN A 273 -12.07 0.01 26.04
CA ASN A 273 -12.10 -1.18 26.92
C ASN A 273 -11.32 -2.37 26.34
N SER A 274 -10.95 -2.32 25.07
CA SER A 274 -10.19 -3.39 24.43
C SER A 274 -8.74 -3.46 24.94
N ASN A 275 -8.18 -4.68 24.95
CA ASN A 275 -6.77 -4.88 25.30
C ASN A 275 -5.89 -4.82 24.05
N PRO A 276 -5.15 -3.72 23.81
CA PRO A 276 -4.35 -3.57 22.60
C PRO A 276 -3.27 -4.65 22.45
N ALA A 277 -2.73 -5.15 23.57
CA ALA A 277 -1.71 -6.19 23.53
C ALA A 277 -2.27 -7.56 23.09
N LEU A 278 -3.55 -7.81 23.35
CA LEU A 278 -4.26 -8.99 22.87
C LEU A 278 -4.51 -8.87 21.37
N LEU A 279 -5.08 -7.76 20.90
CA LEU A 279 -5.33 -7.49 19.49
C LEU A 279 -4.03 -7.55 18.66
N TYR A 280 -2.94 -6.96 19.16
CA TYR A 280 -1.64 -7.03 18.50
C TYR A 280 -1.14 -8.47 18.31
N ARG A 281 -1.39 -9.34 19.30
CA ARG A 281 -0.99 -10.75 19.24
C ARG A 281 -1.91 -11.59 18.37
N GLU A 282 -3.21 -11.33 18.40
CA GLU A 282 -4.21 -12.04 17.57
C GLU A 282 -4.02 -11.75 16.09
N LEU A 283 -3.85 -10.49 15.73
CA LEU A 283 -3.60 -10.12 14.34
C LEU A 283 -2.23 -10.59 13.84
N GLY A 284 -1.20 -10.62 14.69
CA GLY A 284 0.14 -11.06 14.34
C GLY A 284 0.68 -10.34 13.09
N LEU A 285 0.34 -9.07 12.89
CA LEU A 285 0.59 -8.30 11.67
C LEU A 285 2.03 -8.41 11.14
N PRO A 286 3.11 -8.31 11.97
CA PRO A 286 4.47 -8.36 11.46
C PRO A 286 4.81 -9.64 10.69
N SER A 287 4.32 -10.80 11.17
CA SER A 287 4.58 -12.09 10.53
C SER A 287 3.59 -12.42 9.42
N SER A 288 2.32 -12.06 9.62
CA SER A 288 1.27 -12.31 8.63
C SER A 288 1.47 -11.46 7.39
N LEU A 289 1.75 -10.15 7.57
CA LEU A 289 1.96 -9.22 6.47
C LEU A 289 3.18 -9.61 5.63
N HIS A 290 4.28 -10.02 6.25
CA HIS A 290 5.49 -10.43 5.53
C HIS A 290 5.23 -11.59 4.55
N ASN A 291 4.36 -12.52 4.93
CA ASN A 291 4.07 -13.70 4.13
C ASN A 291 3.11 -13.46 2.95
N ILE A 292 2.35 -12.36 2.98
CA ILE A 292 1.29 -12.10 2.01
C ILE A 292 1.42 -10.73 1.31
N ILE A 293 2.50 -10.00 1.57
CA ILE A 293 2.71 -8.65 1.03
C ILE A 293 2.58 -8.59 -0.49
N ASP A 294 2.96 -9.66 -1.17
CA ASP A 294 2.91 -9.76 -2.63
C ASP A 294 1.48 -9.92 -3.20
N ARG A 295 0.50 -10.18 -2.34
CA ARG A 295 -0.92 -10.34 -2.73
C ARG A 295 -1.77 -9.12 -2.43
N LEU A 296 -1.21 -8.14 -1.73
CA LEU A 296 -1.90 -6.94 -1.30
C LEU A 296 -1.60 -5.76 -2.22
N THR A 297 -2.56 -4.87 -2.36
CA THR A 297 -2.35 -3.57 -3.02
C THR A 297 -1.60 -2.61 -2.10
N ILE A 298 -0.94 -1.62 -2.68
CA ILE A 298 -0.19 -0.62 -1.90
C ILE A 298 -1.05 0.10 -0.85
N PRO A 299 -2.30 0.54 -1.14
CA PRO A 299 -3.18 1.11 -0.13
C PRO A 299 -3.42 0.17 1.05
N GLN A 300 -3.65 -1.13 0.78
CA GLN A 300 -3.86 -2.14 1.82
C GLN A 300 -2.60 -2.35 2.67
N ILE A 301 -1.42 -2.46 2.03
CA ILE A 301 -0.13 -2.58 2.73
C ILE A 301 0.08 -1.38 3.66
N ARG A 302 -0.11 -0.17 3.16
CA ARG A 302 0.05 1.06 3.95
C ARG A 302 -0.93 1.13 5.13
N GLY A 303 -2.18 0.73 4.90
CA GLY A 303 -3.20 0.66 5.94
C GLY A 303 -2.84 -0.33 7.04
N LEU A 304 -2.44 -1.55 6.68
CA LEU A 304 -2.02 -2.58 7.63
C LEU A 304 -0.76 -2.21 8.39
N GLN A 305 0.24 -1.62 7.75
CA GLN A 305 1.46 -1.14 8.40
C GLN A 305 1.17 0.02 9.37
N ARG A 306 0.26 0.92 8.99
CA ARG A 306 -0.22 1.97 9.90
C ARG A 306 -0.90 1.36 11.14
N ASN A 307 -1.78 0.39 10.95
CA ASN A 307 -2.48 -0.27 12.04
C ASN A 307 -1.52 -1.07 12.93
N GLU A 308 -0.53 -1.75 12.34
CA GLU A 308 0.57 -2.38 13.09
C GLU A 308 1.29 -1.38 13.99
N PHE A 309 1.67 -0.23 13.43
CA PHE A 309 2.34 0.83 14.18
C PHE A 309 1.48 1.37 15.34
N LEU A 310 0.20 1.66 15.08
CA LEU A 310 -0.73 2.15 16.10
C LEU A 310 -0.99 1.12 17.20
N LEU A 311 -1.20 -0.14 16.85
CA LEU A 311 -1.37 -1.22 17.82
C LEU A 311 -0.09 -1.51 18.61
N ALA A 312 1.08 -1.49 17.98
CA ALA A 312 2.36 -1.63 18.68
C ALA A 312 2.56 -0.52 19.70
N GLN A 313 2.19 0.73 19.34
CA GLN A 313 2.23 1.86 20.25
C GLN A 313 1.27 1.68 21.42
N ALA A 314 0.02 1.32 21.15
CA ALA A 314 -0.99 1.09 22.17
C ALA A 314 -0.63 -0.09 23.09
N ALA A 315 -0.06 -1.15 22.54
CA ALA A 315 0.39 -2.33 23.27
C ALA A 315 1.72 -2.13 24.03
N GLY A 316 2.34 -0.97 23.91
CA GLY A 316 3.64 -0.66 24.56
C GLY A 316 4.80 -1.50 24.03
N LYS A 317 4.75 -1.92 22.76
CA LYS A 317 5.82 -2.66 22.08
C LYS A 317 6.95 -1.74 21.63
N ASP A 318 8.08 -2.32 21.23
CA ASP A 318 9.14 -1.60 20.54
C ASP A 318 8.63 -1.12 19.19
N LEU A 319 8.78 0.18 18.91
CA LEU A 319 8.23 0.82 17.73
C LEU A 319 9.20 0.90 16.57
N SER A 320 10.49 0.62 16.78
CA SER A 320 11.54 0.80 15.76
C SER A 320 11.23 0.06 14.46
N ASP A 321 10.97 -1.25 14.56
CA ASP A 321 10.68 -2.08 13.38
C ASP A 321 9.33 -1.74 12.72
N ALA A 322 8.30 -1.45 13.51
CA ALA A 322 6.97 -1.09 13.00
C ALA A 322 6.97 0.29 12.34
N ALA A 323 7.67 1.25 12.93
CA ALA A 323 7.86 2.57 12.37
C ALA A 323 8.64 2.49 11.05
N GLU A 324 9.73 1.73 11.02
CA GLU A 324 10.53 1.55 9.81
C GLU A 324 9.70 0.98 8.65
N ARG A 325 8.90 -0.08 8.90
CA ARG A 325 8.02 -0.65 7.88
C ARG A 325 6.98 0.35 7.40
N HIS A 326 6.29 1.00 8.33
CA HIS A 326 5.23 1.96 7.99
C HIS A 326 5.77 3.15 7.19
N PHE A 327 6.91 3.70 7.57
CA PHE A 327 7.42 4.92 6.97
C PHE A 327 8.30 4.70 5.74
N LYS A 328 9.00 3.57 5.62
CA LYS A 328 9.70 3.19 4.38
C LYS A 328 8.72 2.97 3.21
N SER A 329 7.53 2.45 3.48
CA SER A 329 6.52 2.25 2.43
C SER A 329 5.88 3.56 1.94
N GLN A 330 6.00 4.65 2.71
CA GLN A 330 5.57 5.99 2.33
C GLN A 330 6.76 6.75 1.74
N GLN A 331 7.14 6.45 0.50
CA GLN A 331 8.17 7.20 -0.21
C GLN A 331 7.81 8.69 -0.19
N GLY A 332 8.68 9.51 0.42
CA GLY A 332 8.48 10.95 0.55
C GLY A 332 7.87 11.44 1.87
N SER A 333 7.44 10.58 2.78
CA SER A 333 6.93 11.04 4.09
C SER A 333 8.06 11.66 4.93
N PHE A 334 7.94 12.96 5.16
CA PHE A 334 8.84 13.72 6.04
C PHE A 334 8.91 13.11 7.45
N LEU A 335 7.74 12.84 8.03
CA LEU A 335 7.65 12.24 9.35
C LEU A 335 8.30 10.84 9.40
N GLY A 336 8.14 10.06 8.33
CA GLY A 336 8.74 8.74 8.23
C GLY A 336 10.25 8.75 8.29
N LYS A 337 10.88 9.62 7.51
CA LYS A 337 12.34 9.82 7.53
C LYS A 337 12.82 10.22 8.93
N ALA A 338 12.13 11.19 9.56
CA ALA A 338 12.48 11.65 10.90
C ALA A 338 12.38 10.55 11.96
N LEU A 339 11.36 9.69 11.91
CA LEU A 339 11.17 8.61 12.88
C LEU A 339 12.16 7.46 12.67
N VAL A 340 12.53 7.16 11.43
CA VAL A 340 13.63 6.21 11.14
C VAL A 340 14.94 6.73 11.72
N THR A 341 15.27 8.01 11.50
CA THR A 341 16.46 8.65 12.09
C THR A 341 16.43 8.59 13.62
N LEU A 342 15.26 8.83 14.24
CA LEU A 342 15.10 8.73 15.70
C LEU A 342 15.41 7.33 16.22
N GLY A 343 14.95 6.29 15.51
CA GLY A 343 15.28 4.89 15.82
C GLY A 343 16.78 4.61 15.71
N HIS A 344 17.44 5.11 14.67
CA HIS A 344 18.88 4.93 14.45
C HIS A 344 19.74 5.56 15.55
N ILE A 345 19.32 6.69 16.12
CA ILE A 345 20.03 7.29 17.27
C ILE A 345 19.68 6.61 18.60
N GLY A 346 18.87 5.56 18.58
CA GLY A 346 18.51 4.78 19.76
C GLY A 346 17.65 5.54 20.76
N VAL A 347 16.71 6.35 20.26
CA VAL A 347 15.71 7.06 21.07
C VAL A 347 14.34 6.49 20.76
N ASP A 348 13.69 5.89 21.75
CA ASP A 348 12.29 5.47 21.65
C ASP A 348 11.38 6.68 21.97
N LEU A 349 10.31 6.87 21.18
CA LEU A 349 9.30 7.90 21.42
C LEU A 349 8.69 7.82 22.82
N ARG A 350 8.62 6.63 23.41
CA ARG A 350 8.14 6.42 24.80
C ARG A 350 9.12 6.92 25.85
N ASP A 351 10.40 6.91 25.51
CA ASP A 351 11.51 7.30 26.41
C ASP A 351 11.87 8.79 26.29
N LEU A 352 11.17 9.55 25.45
CA LEU A 352 11.39 10.99 25.28
C LEU A 352 11.19 11.79 26.57
N LYS A 353 10.51 11.22 27.57
CA LYS A 353 10.32 11.83 28.90
C LYS A 353 11.61 11.98 29.70
N TYR A 354 12.66 11.28 29.31
CA TYR A 354 13.94 11.38 30.00
C TYR A 354 14.77 12.51 29.41
N GLU A 355 15.20 13.47 30.25
CA GLU A 355 16.06 14.61 29.86
C GLU A 355 17.29 14.24 29.01
N LYS A 356 17.79 13.00 29.13
CA LYS A 356 18.95 12.53 28.36
C LYS A 356 18.60 12.34 26.88
N ASN A 357 17.39 11.92 26.57
CA ASN A 357 16.95 11.64 25.20
C ASN A 357 16.59 12.94 24.47
N ASP A 358 15.97 13.89 25.15
CA ASP A 358 15.77 15.25 24.63
C ASP A 358 17.11 15.89 24.20
N LYS A 359 18.13 15.82 25.04
CA LYS A 359 19.47 16.32 24.71
C LYS A 359 20.14 15.59 23.54
N LYS A 360 19.88 14.29 23.35
CA LYS A 360 20.41 13.54 22.19
C LYS A 360 19.76 14.01 20.89
N VAL A 361 18.44 14.12 20.89
CA VAL A 361 17.67 14.61 19.72
C VAL A 361 18.15 16.01 19.33
N PHE A 362 18.20 16.93 20.27
CA PHE A 362 18.66 18.29 20.04
C PHE A 362 20.09 18.35 19.47
N ARG A 363 21.04 17.62 20.07
CA ARG A 363 22.42 17.59 19.60
C ARG A 363 22.58 16.98 18.21
N TYR A 364 21.81 15.94 17.90
CA TYR A 364 21.82 15.32 16.59
C TYR A 364 21.32 16.30 15.53
N SER A 365 20.19 16.95 15.75
CA SER A 365 19.62 17.93 14.84
C SER A 365 20.55 19.13 14.57
N LEU A 366 21.28 19.59 15.57
CA LEU A 366 22.28 20.66 15.37
C LEU A 366 23.49 20.23 14.54
N LYS A 367 23.85 18.93 14.59
CA LYS A 367 24.97 18.38 13.80
C LYS A 367 24.59 18.06 12.35
N HIS A 368 23.32 17.79 12.11
CA HIS A 368 22.77 17.36 10.83
C HIS A 368 21.67 18.33 10.39
N PRO A 369 22.02 19.58 10.03
CA PRO A 369 21.06 20.57 9.56
C PRO A 369 20.45 20.21 8.20
N GLU A 370 21.09 19.31 7.44
CA GLU A 370 20.62 18.75 6.18
C GLU A 370 19.39 17.83 6.34
N ASP A 371 19.19 17.23 7.54
CA ASP A 371 18.04 16.37 7.83
C ASP A 371 16.87 17.23 8.33
N LEU A 372 16.23 17.95 7.42
CA LEU A 372 15.10 18.82 7.73
C LEU A 372 13.90 18.08 8.33
N PRO A 373 13.53 16.88 7.87
CA PRO A 373 12.50 16.07 8.54
C PRO A 373 12.78 15.85 10.03
N PHE A 374 14.03 15.52 10.36
CA PHE A 374 14.43 15.33 11.75
C PHE A 374 14.48 16.64 12.53
N ALA A 375 14.89 17.74 11.91
CA ALA A 375 14.86 19.06 12.52
C ALA A 375 13.43 19.48 12.91
N LEU A 376 12.44 19.23 12.08
CA LEU A 376 11.02 19.49 12.40
C LEU A 376 10.53 18.64 13.57
N LEU A 377 10.86 17.34 13.59
CA LEU A 377 10.54 16.46 14.73
C LEU A 377 11.21 16.93 16.02
N ALA A 378 12.49 17.29 15.96
CA ALA A 378 13.23 17.81 17.10
C ALA A 378 12.65 19.11 17.62
N ALA A 379 12.25 20.03 16.74
CA ALA A 379 11.58 21.26 17.11
C ALA A 379 10.24 20.99 17.81
N GLN A 380 9.44 20.06 17.28
CA GLN A 380 8.17 19.66 17.90
C GLN A 380 8.37 19.06 19.29
N ILE A 381 9.38 18.20 19.45
CA ILE A 381 9.76 17.64 20.76
C ILE A 381 10.15 18.78 21.71
N CYS A 382 10.98 19.71 21.27
CA CYS A 382 11.37 20.87 22.09
C CYS A 382 10.18 21.74 22.50
N ILE A 383 9.24 22.00 21.60
CA ILE A 383 8.01 22.76 21.89
C ILE A 383 7.14 22.02 22.90
N THR A 384 6.96 20.72 22.76
CA THR A 384 6.16 19.89 23.67
C THR A 384 6.71 19.91 25.10
N PHE A 385 8.03 19.99 25.24
CA PHE A 385 8.70 20.11 26.56
C PHE A 385 8.86 21.56 27.05
N GLY A 386 8.38 22.54 26.29
CA GLY A 386 8.47 23.96 26.65
C GLY A 386 9.84 24.60 26.38
N ASN A 387 10.75 23.91 25.69
CA ASN A 387 12.10 24.39 25.38
C ASN A 387 12.11 25.21 24.08
N LEU A 388 11.35 26.30 24.02
CA LEU A 388 11.15 27.13 22.82
C LEU A 388 12.47 27.72 22.25
N GLN A 389 13.46 27.99 23.11
CA GLN A 389 14.79 28.47 22.67
C GLN A 389 15.50 27.43 21.83
N ASN A 390 15.47 26.16 22.28
CA ASN A 390 16.08 25.05 21.55
C ASN A 390 15.35 24.78 20.24
N ALA A 391 14.01 24.87 20.24
CA ALA A 391 13.21 24.76 19.01
C ALA A 391 13.59 25.82 17.98
N ALA A 392 13.72 27.10 18.40
CA ALA A 392 14.20 28.17 17.53
C ALA A 392 15.58 27.84 16.97
N SER A 393 16.54 27.44 17.81
CA SER A 393 17.92 27.16 17.39
C SER A 393 18.00 26.02 16.38
N VAL A 394 17.17 24.97 16.52
CA VAL A 394 17.11 23.84 15.57
C VAL A 394 16.60 24.29 14.21
N LEU A 395 15.47 25.03 14.21
CA LEU A 395 14.86 25.50 12.96
C LEU A 395 15.70 26.56 12.27
N GLU A 396 16.27 27.51 13.02
CA GLU A 396 17.19 28.52 12.51
C GLU A 396 18.42 27.86 11.84
N ASN A 397 18.96 26.80 12.46
CA ASN A 397 20.10 26.07 11.92
C ASN A 397 19.76 25.35 10.59
N ALA A 398 18.60 24.72 10.52
CA ALA A 398 18.13 24.06 9.30
C ALA A 398 17.86 25.08 8.16
N VAL A 399 17.20 26.20 8.45
CA VAL A 399 16.95 27.27 7.47
C VAL A 399 18.24 27.94 7.02
N ASN A 400 19.21 28.16 7.91
CA ASN A 400 20.51 28.70 7.52
C ASN A 400 21.31 27.77 6.61
N HIS A 401 21.11 26.46 6.72
CA HIS A 401 21.70 25.46 5.83
C HIS A 401 21.02 25.47 4.45
N ASP A 402 19.69 25.49 4.42
CA ASP A 402 18.89 25.54 3.20
C ASP A 402 17.73 26.54 3.32
N ARG A 403 17.91 27.71 2.73
CA ARG A 403 16.88 28.77 2.75
C ARG A 403 15.66 28.44 1.91
N SER A 404 15.80 27.56 0.92
CA SER A 404 14.66 27.13 0.10
C SER A 404 13.60 26.39 0.94
N ALA A 405 13.98 25.87 2.12
CA ALA A 405 13.09 25.22 3.05
C ALA A 405 11.92 26.10 3.54
N LEU A 406 12.05 27.43 3.44
CA LEU A 406 10.99 28.36 3.84
C LEU A 406 9.75 28.34 2.91
N ILE A 407 9.95 28.02 1.63
CA ILE A 407 8.90 28.09 0.59
C ILE A 407 8.68 26.78 -0.15
N ASN A 408 9.55 25.78 0.03
CA ASN A 408 9.44 24.50 -0.65
C ASN A 408 8.20 23.74 -0.15
N ARG A 409 7.46 23.12 -1.07
CA ARG A 409 6.25 22.33 -0.78
C ARG A 409 6.44 21.32 0.35
N GLU A 410 7.53 20.57 0.34
CA GLU A 410 7.79 19.50 1.33
C GLU A 410 8.10 20.05 2.73
N SER A 411 8.56 21.28 2.83
CA SER A 411 9.03 21.90 4.08
C SER A 411 8.23 23.13 4.50
N ILE A 412 7.11 23.37 3.87
CA ILE A 412 6.28 24.59 4.04
C ILE A 412 5.89 24.87 5.50
N ALA A 413 5.82 23.84 6.34
CA ALA A 413 5.53 23.95 7.77
C ALA A 413 6.62 24.67 8.57
N VAL A 414 7.84 24.85 8.02
CA VAL A 414 8.96 25.52 8.72
C VAL A 414 8.62 26.97 9.02
N THR A 415 8.09 27.70 8.04
CA THR A 415 7.76 29.13 8.18
C THR A 415 6.71 29.41 9.28
N PRO A 416 5.53 28.79 9.27
CA PRO A 416 4.55 29.02 10.34
C PRO A 416 5.02 28.51 11.70
N LEU A 417 5.85 27.45 11.73
CA LEU A 417 6.41 26.94 12.98
C LEU A 417 7.44 27.90 13.59
N LEU A 418 8.35 28.46 12.77
CA LEU A 418 9.27 29.51 13.20
C LEU A 418 8.54 30.75 13.66
N TYR A 419 7.53 31.19 12.91
CA TYR A 419 6.67 32.31 13.29
C TYR A 419 6.07 32.07 14.68
N TYR A 420 5.45 30.90 14.91
CA TYR A 420 4.86 30.52 16.20
C TYR A 420 5.87 30.56 17.34
N VAL A 421 7.06 29.99 17.12
CA VAL A 421 8.13 29.95 18.16
C VAL A 421 8.63 31.35 18.46
N TYR A 422 8.82 32.20 17.45
CA TYR A 422 9.24 33.59 17.66
C TYR A 422 8.17 34.42 18.37
N GLU A 423 6.89 34.22 18.05
CA GLU A 423 5.77 34.86 18.74
C GLU A 423 5.77 34.50 20.22
N LYS A 424 5.88 33.24 20.57
CA LYS A 424 5.96 32.77 21.97
C LYS A 424 7.20 33.23 22.70
N LEU A 425 8.30 33.49 21.99
CA LEU A 425 9.53 34.07 22.54
C LEU A 425 9.55 35.61 22.50
N GLU A 426 8.48 36.26 22.00
CA GLU A 426 8.35 37.72 21.84
C GLU A 426 9.47 38.34 20.97
N ARG A 427 10.04 37.59 20.04
CA ARG A 427 11.13 38.02 19.16
C ARG A 427 10.61 38.78 17.92
N ARG A 428 10.00 39.96 18.14
CA ARG A 428 9.38 40.76 17.05
C ARG A 428 10.29 41.08 15.88
N LYS A 429 11.59 41.33 16.12
CA LYS A 429 12.56 41.60 15.04
C LYS A 429 12.80 40.35 14.15
N SER A 430 12.85 39.16 14.76
CA SER A 430 13.00 37.90 14.03
C SER A 430 11.76 37.57 13.21
N ILE A 431 10.57 37.85 13.75
CA ILE A 431 9.30 37.70 13.01
C ILE A 431 9.32 38.59 11.76
N PHE A 432 9.66 39.87 11.91
CA PHE A 432 9.71 40.77 10.78
C PHE A 432 10.73 40.35 9.72
N ALA A 433 11.91 39.93 10.13
CA ALA A 433 12.94 39.42 9.24
C ALA A 433 12.47 38.17 8.47
N LEU A 434 11.85 37.21 9.17
CA LEU A 434 11.31 35.99 8.57
C LEU A 434 10.22 36.30 7.54
N LEU A 435 9.24 37.13 7.90
CA LEU A 435 8.15 37.50 6.99
C LEU A 435 8.64 38.23 5.75
N ASN A 436 9.62 39.11 5.89
CA ASN A 436 10.24 39.78 4.72
C ASN A 436 11.03 38.81 3.83
N GLU A 437 11.81 37.89 4.42
CA GLU A 437 12.55 36.88 3.67
C GLU A 437 11.62 35.98 2.85
N VAL A 438 10.52 35.51 3.48
CA VAL A 438 9.50 34.69 2.78
C VAL A 438 8.76 35.52 1.73
N TYR A 439 8.44 36.78 2.00
CA TYR A 439 7.84 37.69 1.02
C TYR A 439 8.73 37.86 -0.23
N GLU A 440 10.02 38.12 -0.06
CA GLU A 440 10.98 38.25 -1.15
C GLU A 440 11.11 36.95 -1.95
N ALA A 441 11.14 35.79 -1.26
CA ALA A 441 11.23 34.50 -1.89
C ALA A 441 9.97 34.14 -2.69
N ILE A 442 8.78 34.46 -2.20
CA ILE A 442 7.51 34.28 -2.91
C ILE A 442 7.41 35.23 -4.10
N SER A 443 7.75 36.53 -3.90
CA SER A 443 7.64 37.54 -4.94
C SER A 443 8.62 37.34 -6.11
N SER A 444 9.74 36.65 -5.88
CA SER A 444 10.69 36.28 -6.93
C SER A 444 10.24 35.05 -7.75
N ASN A 445 9.29 34.26 -7.27
CA ASN A 445 8.69 33.14 -7.99
C ASN A 445 7.54 33.65 -8.89
N GLU A 446 7.74 33.68 -10.19
CA GLU A 446 6.76 34.18 -11.17
C GLU A 446 5.46 33.39 -11.25
N SER A 447 5.38 32.17 -10.69
CA SER A 447 4.14 31.38 -10.68
C SER A 447 3.97 30.57 -9.41
N LEU A 448 3.06 31.00 -8.56
CA LEU A 448 2.51 30.21 -7.47
C LEU A 448 1.54 29.16 -8.07
N LYS A 449 2.05 27.96 -8.35
CA LYS A 449 1.24 26.89 -8.98
C LYS A 449 0.70 25.86 -7.98
N ASP A 450 1.25 25.85 -6.77
CA ASP A 450 0.94 24.84 -5.76
C ASP A 450 -0.02 25.41 -4.71
N THR A 451 -1.09 24.68 -4.42
CA THR A 451 -2.09 25.06 -3.40
C THR A 451 -1.47 25.28 -2.02
N GLU A 452 -0.44 24.52 -1.65
CA GLU A 452 0.25 24.69 -0.37
C GLU A 452 1.07 26.00 -0.32
N GLN A 453 1.69 26.37 -1.42
CA GLN A 453 2.41 27.67 -1.53
C GLN A 453 1.44 28.86 -1.51
N LEU A 454 0.25 28.70 -2.11
CA LEU A 454 -0.82 29.72 -2.03
C LEU A 454 -1.28 29.93 -0.60
N LYS A 455 -1.51 28.86 0.17
CA LYS A 455 -1.85 28.93 1.61
C LYS A 455 -0.75 29.59 2.43
N LEU A 456 0.53 29.32 2.12
CA LEU A 456 1.65 29.99 2.77
C LEU A 456 1.66 31.49 2.45
N ALA A 457 1.47 31.87 1.18
CA ALA A 457 1.42 33.25 0.75
C ALA A 457 0.27 33.99 1.45
N GLU A 458 -0.91 33.38 1.55
CA GLU A 458 -2.05 33.89 2.28
C GLU A 458 -1.72 34.08 3.78
N PHE A 459 -1.14 33.06 4.42
CA PHE A 459 -0.70 33.14 5.81
C PHE A 459 0.24 34.33 6.04
N VAL A 460 1.27 34.48 5.22
CA VAL A 460 2.26 35.57 5.32
C VAL A 460 1.60 36.92 5.07
N ALA A 461 0.68 37.01 4.09
CA ALA A 461 -0.06 38.22 3.80
C ALA A 461 -0.90 38.68 5.01
N PHE A 462 -1.59 37.77 5.69
CA PHE A 462 -2.35 38.08 6.92
C PHE A 462 -1.43 38.56 8.05
N GLN A 463 -0.25 37.96 8.22
CA GLN A 463 0.67 38.39 9.29
C GLN A 463 1.30 39.76 8.98
N LEU A 464 1.53 40.09 7.71
CA LEU A 464 2.04 41.40 7.28
C LEU A 464 1.02 42.52 7.36
N LEU A 465 -0.29 42.23 7.43
CA LEU A 465 -1.35 43.24 7.50
C LEU A 465 -1.12 44.29 8.61
N SER A 466 -0.62 43.85 9.76
CA SER A 466 -0.38 44.71 10.92
C SER A 466 0.97 45.40 10.89
N VAL A 467 1.90 45.01 10.02
CA VAL A 467 3.30 45.43 10.01
C VAL A 467 3.65 46.23 8.74
N ASP A 468 3.25 45.70 7.57
CA ASP A 468 3.47 46.31 6.27
C ASP A 468 2.29 46.03 5.34
N SER A 469 1.33 46.93 5.34
CA SER A 469 0.06 46.76 4.62
C SER A 469 0.25 46.73 3.09
N GLU A 470 1.31 47.35 2.57
CA GLU A 470 1.57 47.41 1.12
C GLU A 470 2.08 46.05 0.59
N LYS A 471 3.04 45.44 1.29
CA LYS A 471 3.51 44.08 0.98
C LYS A 471 2.41 43.05 1.14
N SER A 472 1.59 43.17 2.18
CA SER A 472 0.43 42.32 2.39
C SER A 472 -0.52 42.36 1.20
N ARG A 473 -0.86 43.57 0.71
CA ARG A 473 -1.76 43.74 -0.42
C ARG A 473 -1.18 43.14 -1.72
N GLN A 474 0.12 43.33 -1.96
CA GLN A 474 0.79 42.72 -3.12
C GLN A 474 0.72 41.19 -3.10
N LEU A 475 0.91 40.54 -1.94
CA LEU A 475 0.75 39.09 -1.82
C LEU A 475 -0.69 38.64 -2.07
N PHE A 476 -1.68 39.34 -1.54
CA PHE A 476 -3.08 39.02 -1.81
C PHE A 476 -3.43 39.16 -3.29
N GLU A 477 -2.87 40.17 -3.98
CA GLU A 477 -3.05 40.33 -5.42
C GLU A 477 -2.39 39.18 -6.21
N GLN A 478 -1.22 38.69 -5.78
CA GLN A 478 -0.57 37.52 -6.38
C GLN A 478 -1.38 36.24 -6.17
N VAL A 479 -1.89 36.00 -4.96
CA VAL A 479 -2.77 34.87 -4.66
C VAL A 479 -4.02 34.92 -5.54
N ALA A 480 -4.64 36.11 -5.68
CA ALA A 480 -5.82 36.29 -6.50
C ALA A 480 -5.58 36.02 -7.99
N LYS A 481 -4.41 36.40 -8.51
CA LYS A 481 -4.02 36.12 -9.91
C LYS A 481 -3.82 34.62 -10.14
N ALA A 482 -3.06 33.97 -9.25
CA ALA A 482 -2.76 32.54 -9.34
C ALA A 482 -4.03 31.68 -9.25
N GLU A 483 -5.06 32.13 -8.54
CA GLU A 483 -6.34 31.45 -8.42
C GLU A 483 -7.17 31.51 -9.70
N ASN A 484 -7.17 32.67 -10.37
CA ASN A 484 -7.86 32.83 -11.65
C ASN A 484 -7.26 31.95 -12.77
N GLU A 485 -5.97 31.58 -12.64
CA GLU A 485 -5.27 30.69 -13.59
C GLU A 485 -5.52 29.20 -13.28
N ASN A 486 -5.91 28.84 -12.04
CA ASN A 486 -6.10 27.47 -11.57
C ASN A 486 -7.57 27.22 -11.20
N GLU A 487 -8.48 27.41 -12.14
CA GLU A 487 -9.91 27.20 -11.94
C GLU A 487 -10.22 25.85 -11.26
N GLY A 488 -10.81 25.90 -10.06
CA GLY A 488 -11.34 24.74 -9.35
C GLY A 488 -10.40 24.07 -8.34
N VAL A 489 -9.17 24.54 -8.14
CA VAL A 489 -8.20 23.91 -7.20
C VAL A 489 -8.16 24.61 -5.83
N TYR A 490 -8.41 25.91 -5.80
CA TYR A 490 -8.36 26.72 -4.58
C TYR A 490 -9.49 27.75 -4.59
N GLU A 491 -10.35 27.76 -3.58
CA GLU A 491 -11.39 28.78 -3.44
C GLU A 491 -10.89 29.96 -2.60
N GLN A 492 -10.99 31.16 -3.16
CA GLN A 492 -10.71 32.40 -2.42
C GLN A 492 -11.68 32.54 -1.27
N SER A 493 -11.15 32.71 -0.08
CA SER A 493 -12.00 33.09 1.04
C SER A 493 -12.64 34.45 0.76
N SER A 494 -13.90 34.61 1.17
CA SER A 494 -14.60 35.89 1.08
C SER A 494 -13.84 37.02 1.78
N LEU A 495 -13.06 36.69 2.81
CA LEU A 495 -12.20 37.61 3.55
C LEU A 495 -11.05 38.15 2.67
N VAL A 496 -10.36 37.30 1.89
CA VAL A 496 -9.31 37.72 0.97
C VAL A 496 -9.87 38.65 -0.10
N LYS A 497 -11.03 38.29 -0.68
CA LYS A 497 -11.75 39.16 -1.63
C LYS A 497 -12.13 40.50 -1.03
N ALA A 498 -12.62 40.55 0.21
CA ALA A 498 -12.94 41.76 0.91
C ALA A 498 -11.70 42.64 1.16
N ILE A 499 -10.57 42.06 1.53
CA ILE A 499 -9.31 42.79 1.75
C ILE A 499 -8.79 43.40 0.44
N ILE A 500 -8.80 42.62 -0.67
CA ILE A 500 -8.31 43.08 -1.98
C ILE A 500 -9.18 44.22 -2.52
N ARG A 501 -10.50 44.11 -2.41
CA ARG A 501 -11.47 45.07 -2.95
C ARG A 501 -11.80 46.21 -1.98
N ASN A 502 -11.38 46.10 -0.74
CA ASN A 502 -11.76 47.00 0.34
C ASN A 502 -13.29 47.08 0.58
N ASP A 503 -13.98 45.97 0.27
CA ASP A 503 -15.44 45.85 0.31
C ASP A 503 -15.84 44.74 1.29
N THR A 504 -16.52 45.11 2.34
CA THR A 504 -17.00 44.17 3.39
C THR A 504 -18.39 43.58 3.10
N SER A 505 -19.04 44.01 2.02
CA SER A 505 -20.39 43.56 1.66
C SER A 505 -20.43 42.07 1.25
N GLN A 506 -19.29 41.47 0.90
CA GLN A 506 -19.16 40.08 0.51
C GLN A 506 -18.81 39.13 1.69
N LEU A 507 -18.59 39.68 2.87
CA LEU A 507 -18.38 38.86 4.06
C LEU A 507 -19.73 38.28 4.51
N PRO A 508 -19.79 36.96 4.80
CA PRO A 508 -20.99 36.40 5.40
C PRO A 508 -21.23 37.00 6.79
N GLU A 509 -22.47 37.24 7.13
CA GLU A 509 -22.84 37.67 8.47
C GLU A 509 -22.41 36.63 9.50
N VAL A 510 -21.86 37.07 10.64
CA VAL A 510 -21.37 36.18 11.71
C VAL A 510 -22.46 35.19 12.15
N GLU A 511 -23.72 35.65 12.17
CA GLU A 511 -24.88 34.85 12.52
C GLU A 511 -25.11 33.68 11.51
N SER A 512 -24.81 33.89 10.22
CA SER A 512 -24.95 32.85 9.21
C SER A 512 -23.87 31.76 9.34
N LEU A 513 -22.67 32.11 9.81
CA LEU A 513 -21.57 31.16 10.04
C LEU A 513 -21.81 30.28 11.28
N THR A 514 -22.63 30.74 12.21
CA THR A 514 -22.96 29.99 13.44
C THR A 514 -24.35 29.33 13.36
N GLN A 515 -25.08 29.58 12.27
CA GLN A 515 -26.42 29.05 12.08
C GLN A 515 -26.39 27.51 11.98
N GLY A 516 -27.06 26.84 12.92
CA GLY A 516 -27.10 25.38 12.98
C GLY A 516 -26.05 24.75 13.92
N VAL A 517 -25.17 25.53 14.53
CA VAL A 517 -24.25 25.04 15.56
C VAL A 517 -24.86 25.26 16.94
N ASP A 518 -25.38 24.20 17.56
CA ASP A 518 -25.79 24.24 18.97
C ASP A 518 -24.56 24.05 19.86
N VAL A 519 -24.04 25.16 20.36
CA VAL A 519 -22.85 25.20 21.20
C VAL A 519 -23.07 24.48 22.53
N ASP A 520 -24.27 24.55 23.08
CA ASP A 520 -24.59 23.91 24.36
C ASP A 520 -24.68 22.40 24.19
N ALA A 521 -25.26 21.90 23.09
CA ALA A 521 -25.25 20.47 22.74
C ALA A 521 -23.84 19.94 22.51
N LEU A 522 -22.96 20.72 21.91
CA LEU A 522 -21.55 20.33 21.71
C LEU A 522 -20.77 20.28 23.03
N LEU A 523 -21.04 21.20 23.95
CA LEU A 523 -20.44 21.21 25.29
C LEU A 523 -20.94 20.03 26.13
N ASP A 524 -22.23 19.72 26.05
CA ASP A 524 -22.84 18.57 26.74
C ASP A 524 -22.30 17.23 26.22
N GLN A 525 -21.91 17.15 24.94
CA GLN A 525 -21.20 16.00 24.35
C GLN A 525 -19.72 15.91 24.77
N GLY A 526 -19.26 16.84 25.61
CA GLY A 526 -17.90 16.84 26.15
C GLY A 526 -16.83 17.43 25.23
N LEU A 527 -17.24 18.14 24.17
CA LEU A 527 -16.32 18.92 23.35
C LEU A 527 -15.86 20.14 24.14
N SER A 528 -14.66 20.08 24.69
CA SER A 528 -14.05 21.23 25.36
C SER A 528 -13.59 22.26 24.34
N PRO A 529 -13.84 23.57 24.57
CA PRO A 529 -13.22 24.61 23.73
C PRO A 529 -11.70 24.41 23.70
N LEU A 530 -11.09 24.56 22.52
CA LEU A 530 -9.65 24.51 22.34
C LEU A 530 -8.97 25.62 23.13
N LEU A 531 -8.83 25.42 24.43
CA LEU A 531 -7.99 26.25 25.27
C LEU A 531 -6.55 25.93 25.00
N SER A 532 -5.71 26.93 24.82
CA SER A 532 -4.26 26.84 24.53
C SER A 532 -3.42 26.03 25.54
N SER A 533 -4.06 25.37 26.50
CA SER A 533 -3.44 24.50 27.52
C SER A 533 -3.68 23.01 27.34
N SER A 534 -4.26 22.56 26.22
CA SER A 534 -4.66 21.17 26.00
C SER A 534 -3.50 20.18 25.82
N SER A 535 -2.26 20.66 25.65
CA SER A 535 -1.06 19.79 25.70
C SER A 535 -0.85 19.06 27.03
N LYS A 536 -1.49 19.51 28.12
CA LYS A 536 -1.44 18.83 29.43
C LYS A 536 -2.45 17.67 29.55
N ILE A 537 -3.53 17.67 28.79
CA ILE A 537 -4.60 16.65 28.88
C ILE A 537 -4.17 15.36 28.20
N PHE A 538 -3.45 15.44 27.07
CA PHE A 538 -2.91 14.24 26.40
C PHE A 538 -1.91 13.46 27.27
N LEU A 539 -1.26 14.13 28.22
CA LEU A 539 -0.31 13.54 29.16
C LEU A 539 -0.96 13.06 30.48
N ALA A 540 -2.15 13.56 30.83
CA ALA A 540 -2.84 13.21 32.08
C ALA A 540 -3.50 11.82 32.02
N GLY A 541 -4.05 11.42 30.86
CA GLY A 541 -4.63 10.08 30.66
C GLY A 541 -3.61 8.94 30.73
N ARG A 542 -2.31 9.23 30.55
CA ARG A 542 -1.25 8.24 30.64
C ARG A 542 -0.66 8.02 32.05
N LYS A 543 -1.02 8.83 33.04
CA LYS A 543 -0.46 8.67 34.40
C LYS A 543 -1.00 7.47 35.17
N SER A 544 -2.12 6.87 34.78
CA SER A 544 -2.67 5.69 35.47
C SER A 544 -2.08 4.36 34.99
N ALA A 545 -1.42 4.31 33.83
CA ALA A 545 -0.90 3.06 33.25
C ALA A 545 0.60 2.82 33.53
N ILE A 546 1.34 3.76 34.17
CA ILE A 546 2.82 3.71 34.26
C ILE A 546 3.35 3.30 35.65
N ASN A 547 2.49 2.86 36.56
CA ASN A 547 2.96 2.37 37.87
C ASN A 547 3.13 0.84 37.93
N SER A 548 3.67 0.22 36.90
CA SER A 548 4.21 -1.14 37.00
C SER A 548 5.69 -1.15 36.66
N ASN A 549 6.52 -0.88 37.67
CA ASN A 549 7.94 -1.21 37.67
C ASN A 549 8.12 -2.71 37.45
N ARG A 550 8.18 -3.18 36.20
CA ARG A 550 8.74 -4.46 35.85
C ARG A 550 9.91 -4.23 34.92
N LYS A 551 11.13 -4.37 35.50
CA LYS A 551 12.36 -4.54 34.72
C LYS A 551 12.16 -5.71 33.77
N ALA A 552 11.96 -5.43 32.49
CA ALA A 552 11.91 -6.47 31.47
C ALA A 552 13.29 -7.12 31.38
N ALA A 553 13.35 -8.38 31.77
CA ALA A 553 14.52 -9.21 31.55
C ALA A 553 14.79 -9.31 30.04
N LYS A 554 16.00 -8.98 29.62
CA LYS A 554 16.46 -9.18 28.25
C LYS A 554 16.47 -10.67 27.95
N HIS A 555 15.36 -11.20 27.44
CA HIS A 555 15.36 -12.53 26.85
C HIS A 555 16.12 -12.47 25.51
N ARG A 556 17.28 -13.13 25.47
CA ARG A 556 17.97 -13.48 24.21
C ARG A 556 16.96 -14.23 23.32
N ARG A 557 16.53 -13.59 22.22
CA ARG A 557 15.72 -14.23 21.19
C ARG A 557 16.53 -15.38 20.59
N HIS A 558 16.21 -16.62 20.94
CA HIS A 558 16.57 -17.77 20.11
C HIS A 558 15.89 -17.58 18.75
N ARG A 559 16.67 -17.47 17.67
CA ARG A 559 16.18 -17.57 16.31
C ARG A 559 15.39 -18.88 16.19
N GLN A 560 14.06 -18.79 16.17
CA GLN A 560 13.22 -19.93 15.85
C GLN A 560 13.49 -20.29 14.40
N LYS A 561 13.89 -21.54 14.17
CA LYS A 561 13.98 -22.10 12.81
C LYS A 561 12.61 -21.98 12.16
N PRO A 562 12.50 -21.64 10.86
CA PRO A 562 11.22 -21.53 10.18
C PRO A 562 10.46 -22.85 10.35
N ARG A 563 9.19 -22.75 10.76
CA ARG A 563 8.30 -23.91 10.88
C ARG A 563 8.17 -24.52 9.50
N ARG A 564 8.56 -25.79 9.37
CA ARG A 564 8.25 -26.56 8.16
C ARG A 564 6.73 -26.62 8.02
N LEU A 565 6.24 -26.43 6.79
CA LEU A 565 4.85 -26.65 6.44
C LEU A 565 4.37 -28.00 7.00
N PRO A 566 3.15 -28.09 7.58
CA PRO A 566 2.62 -29.34 8.08
C PRO A 566 2.57 -30.36 6.94
N LYS A 567 3.07 -31.56 7.20
CA LYS A 567 3.12 -32.67 6.23
C LYS A 567 1.77 -33.25 5.81
N ASN A 568 0.67 -32.75 6.36
CA ASN A 568 -0.69 -33.21 6.08
C ASN A 568 -1.51 -32.08 5.47
N THR A 569 -1.29 -31.81 4.21
CA THR A 569 -2.32 -31.21 3.36
C THR A 569 -3.18 -32.39 2.85
N ILE A 570 -4.32 -32.62 3.50
CA ILE A 570 -5.35 -33.51 3.00
C ILE A 570 -6.07 -32.74 1.90
N GLY A 571 -5.69 -32.99 0.63
CA GLY A 571 -6.29 -32.41 -0.55
C GLY A 571 -5.24 -32.16 -1.63
N ASN A 572 -5.53 -32.55 -2.88
CA ASN A 572 -4.70 -32.20 -4.02
C ASN A 572 -4.64 -30.68 -4.13
N ILE A 573 -3.46 -30.12 -3.96
CA ILE A 573 -3.22 -28.71 -4.19
C ILE A 573 -3.43 -28.48 -5.68
N ASP A 574 -4.31 -27.55 -6.03
CA ASP A 574 -4.56 -27.14 -7.40
C ASP A 574 -3.26 -26.55 -7.97
N GLU A 575 -2.68 -27.26 -8.96
CA GLU A 575 -1.41 -26.90 -9.59
C GLU A 575 -1.53 -25.63 -10.43
N GLU A 576 -2.75 -25.29 -10.87
CA GLU A 576 -3.06 -24.11 -11.67
C GLU A 576 -3.59 -22.92 -10.86
N ARG A 577 -3.52 -22.94 -9.52
CA ARG A 577 -4.01 -21.87 -8.63
C ARG A 577 -3.42 -20.48 -8.91
N TRP A 578 -2.28 -20.42 -9.59
CA TRP A 578 -1.61 -19.17 -9.98
C TRP A 578 -2.21 -18.53 -11.23
N LEU A 579 -2.96 -19.31 -12.03
CA LEU A 579 -3.70 -18.80 -13.17
C LEU A 579 -5.05 -18.20 -12.73
N PRO A 580 -5.49 -17.10 -13.35
CA PRO A 580 -6.86 -16.64 -13.24
C PRO A 580 -7.85 -17.76 -13.53
N LEU A 581 -9.01 -17.74 -12.88
CA LEU A 581 -9.98 -18.83 -12.92
C LEU A 581 -10.36 -19.28 -14.34
N LYS A 582 -10.35 -18.36 -15.32
CA LYS A 582 -10.67 -18.64 -16.73
C LYS A 582 -9.59 -19.35 -17.50
N ASP A 583 -8.36 -19.20 -17.07
CA ASP A 583 -7.17 -19.71 -17.77
C ASP A 583 -6.76 -21.08 -17.23
N ARG A 584 -7.53 -21.62 -16.27
CA ARG A 584 -7.31 -22.96 -15.70
C ARG A 584 -7.84 -24.03 -16.63
N SER A 585 -7.08 -25.12 -16.81
CA SER A 585 -7.41 -26.24 -17.71
C SER A 585 -8.77 -26.88 -17.46
N TYR A 586 -9.25 -26.85 -16.22
CA TYR A 586 -10.56 -27.38 -15.83
C TYR A 586 -11.70 -26.37 -15.93
N TYR A 587 -11.42 -25.09 -16.29
CA TYR A 587 -12.44 -24.08 -16.44
C TYR A 587 -13.27 -24.33 -17.72
N ARG A 588 -14.58 -24.51 -17.56
CA ARG A 588 -15.54 -24.65 -18.66
C ARG A 588 -16.46 -23.43 -18.70
N SER A 589 -16.26 -22.55 -19.68
CA SER A 589 -17.20 -21.45 -19.91
C SER A 589 -18.50 -21.98 -20.48
N LYS A 590 -19.66 -21.55 -19.95
CA LYS A 590 -20.96 -21.85 -20.60
C LYS A 590 -21.07 -21.13 -21.94
N LYS A 591 -21.41 -21.88 -23.01
CA LYS A 591 -21.72 -21.32 -24.33
C LYS A 591 -22.85 -20.28 -24.19
N GLY A 592 -22.56 -19.01 -24.49
CA GLY A 592 -23.57 -17.99 -24.65
C GLY A 592 -23.40 -16.68 -23.87
N LYS A 593 -22.40 -16.52 -22.99
CA LYS A 593 -22.11 -15.21 -22.36
C LYS A 593 -20.62 -14.88 -22.52
N SER A 594 -20.33 -13.64 -22.91
CA SER A 594 -18.99 -13.14 -23.21
C SER A 594 -18.00 -13.50 -22.09
N SER A 595 -16.92 -14.17 -22.49
CA SER A 595 -15.95 -14.82 -21.59
C SER A 595 -14.89 -13.87 -21.02
N ASN A 596 -15.03 -12.55 -21.14
CA ASN A 596 -13.92 -11.61 -20.91
C ASN A 596 -14.10 -10.79 -19.63
N LYS A 597 -14.10 -11.44 -18.44
CA LYS A 597 -14.34 -10.69 -17.20
C LYS A 597 -13.59 -11.29 -16.00
N THR A 598 -12.26 -11.23 -16.00
CA THR A 598 -11.46 -11.49 -14.79
C THR A 598 -10.34 -10.48 -14.64
N GLN A 599 -10.07 -10.10 -13.40
CA GLN A 599 -8.95 -9.22 -13.05
C GLN A 599 -7.61 -9.93 -13.26
N GLY A 600 -6.83 -9.48 -14.24
CA GLY A 600 -5.40 -9.67 -14.25
C GLY A 600 -4.85 -11.02 -14.67
N GLY A 601 -5.18 -11.49 -15.85
CA GLY A 601 -4.45 -12.60 -16.46
C GLY A 601 -4.61 -12.60 -17.96
N VAL A 602 -3.52 -12.47 -18.66
CA VAL A 602 -3.47 -12.66 -20.12
C VAL A 602 -3.17 -14.11 -20.37
N ALA A 603 -4.14 -14.83 -20.92
CA ALA A 603 -3.88 -16.14 -21.50
C ALA A 603 -3.32 -15.94 -22.90
N ASP A 604 -2.15 -16.50 -23.14
CA ASP A 604 -1.57 -16.57 -24.48
C ASP A 604 -2.45 -17.53 -25.33
N GLU A 605 -3.19 -16.99 -26.30
CA GLU A 605 -4.09 -17.77 -27.18
C GLU A 605 -3.38 -18.87 -27.99
N SER A 606 -2.04 -18.90 -27.99
CA SER A 606 -1.24 -19.88 -28.72
C SER A 606 -1.31 -21.32 -28.16
N LEU A 607 -1.91 -21.51 -26.96
CA LEU A 607 -2.01 -22.83 -26.31
C LEU A 607 -3.38 -23.52 -26.44
N ASN A 608 -4.36 -22.90 -27.12
CA ASN A 608 -5.70 -23.45 -27.29
C ASN A 608 -5.91 -24.17 -28.64
N VAL A 609 -5.02 -25.10 -28.99
CA VAL A 609 -5.29 -26.02 -30.10
C VAL A 609 -5.31 -27.46 -29.58
N ASN A 610 -6.51 -28.00 -29.61
CA ASN A 610 -6.87 -29.41 -29.47
C ASN A 610 -6.82 -30.07 -28.10
N ASN A 611 -8.01 -30.25 -27.52
CA ASN A 611 -8.41 -31.63 -27.19
C ASN A 611 -9.95 -31.77 -27.11
N GLN A 612 -10.46 -32.39 -28.16
CA GLN A 612 -11.76 -33.05 -28.15
C GLN A 612 -11.62 -34.44 -27.52
N THR A 613 -12.60 -34.73 -26.65
CA THR A 613 -13.12 -36.07 -26.34
C THR A 613 -12.27 -37.08 -25.57
N LYS A 614 -12.68 -37.39 -24.34
CA LYS A 614 -13.31 -38.68 -23.99
C LYS A 614 -13.76 -38.68 -22.52
N GLU A 615 -15.00 -39.11 -22.30
CA GLU A 615 -15.56 -39.42 -20.98
C GLU A 615 -14.83 -40.60 -20.34
N PRO A 616 -14.75 -40.68 -19.00
CA PRO A 616 -14.46 -41.93 -18.32
C PRO A 616 -15.72 -42.49 -17.65
N GLU A 617 -15.93 -43.74 -17.98
CA GLU A 617 -16.84 -44.66 -17.30
C GLU A 617 -16.47 -44.89 -15.83
N GLN A 618 -17.52 -45.18 -15.08
CA GLN A 618 -17.53 -45.64 -13.69
C GLN A 618 -16.86 -47.03 -13.55
N SER A 619 -16.18 -47.25 -12.49
CA SER A 619 -16.28 -48.51 -11.78
C SER A 619 -15.78 -48.45 -10.33
N ALA A 620 -16.50 -48.95 -9.54
CA ALA A 620 -16.75 -49.32 -8.22
C ALA A 620 -15.73 -50.29 -7.55
N LYS A 621 -15.68 -50.11 -6.21
CA LYS A 621 -15.66 -51.13 -5.14
C LYS A 621 -14.36 -51.72 -4.62
N LYS A 622 -14.36 -51.68 -3.27
CA LYS A 622 -13.84 -52.66 -2.26
C LYS A 622 -12.33 -52.64 -2.01
N GLY A 623 -11.82 -52.67 -0.83
CA GLY A 623 -12.29 -53.02 0.52
C GLY A 623 -11.09 -53.46 1.37
N ASN A 624 -11.19 -53.16 2.64
CA ASN A 624 -10.71 -54.01 3.75
C ASN A 624 -9.23 -54.11 4.16
N GLY A 625 -9.05 -53.96 5.45
CA GLY A 625 -8.03 -54.67 6.26
C GLY A 625 -6.97 -53.74 6.87
N GLY A 626 -7.02 -53.25 8.01
CA GLY A 626 -6.89 -53.86 9.31
C GLY A 626 -5.45 -54.22 9.67
N LYS A 627 -4.79 -53.47 10.58
CA LYS A 627 -4.08 -54.06 11.73
C LYS A 627 -3.34 -53.02 12.59
N LYS A 628 -3.68 -53.12 13.86
CA LYS A 628 -3.05 -52.58 15.06
C LYS A 628 -1.56 -52.92 15.20
N ARG A 629 -0.81 -52.07 15.89
CA ARG A 629 0.05 -52.39 17.08
C ARG A 629 0.88 -51.17 17.43
N LYS A 630 0.66 -50.64 18.61
CA LYS A 630 1.23 -50.83 19.98
C LYS A 630 2.58 -50.14 20.23
N ASN A 631 2.50 -49.16 21.13
CA ASN A 631 3.34 -48.86 22.29
C ASN A 631 4.86 -48.96 22.24
N LYS A 632 5.53 -47.89 22.65
CA LYS A 632 6.36 -47.92 23.87
C LYS A 632 6.75 -46.52 24.38
N LYS A 633 6.39 -46.28 25.62
CA LYS A 633 6.97 -45.29 26.53
C LYS A 633 8.46 -45.55 26.73
N LYS A 634 9.26 -44.50 26.93
CA LYS A 634 10.26 -44.51 28.04
C LYS A 634 10.63 -43.09 28.45
N ASN A 635 10.49 -42.91 29.72
CA ASN A 635 10.93 -41.82 30.60
C ASN A 635 12.45 -41.79 30.80
N LYS A 636 12.86 -40.69 31.39
CA LYS A 636 14.01 -40.36 32.24
C LYS A 636 14.95 -39.32 31.56
N GLY A 637 15.40 -38.26 32.18
CA GLY A 637 15.43 -37.76 33.54
C GLY A 637 16.62 -36.84 33.66
N ARG A 638 16.47 -35.77 34.41
CA ARG A 638 17.42 -35.00 35.18
C ARG A 638 18.88 -34.83 34.66
N ARG A 639 19.31 -33.63 34.37
CA ARG A 639 20.09 -32.75 35.24
C ARG A 639 20.12 -31.36 34.68
#